data_7c7c5078d23a65ccf23a7dfbb31bf763
#
_entry.id   7c7c5078d23a65ccf23a7dfbb31bf763
#
_cell.length_a   1.000
_cell.length_b   1.000
_cell.length_c   1.000
_cell.angle_alpha   90.00
_cell.angle_beta   90.00
_cell.angle_gamma   90.00
#
_symmetry.space_group_name_H-M   'P 1'
#
loop_
_entity.id
_entity.type
_entity.pdbx_description
1 polymer ?
#
loop_
_entity_poly.entity_id
_entity_poly.type
_entity_poly.pdbx_seq_one_letter_code
_entity_poly.pdbx_strand_id
1 'polypeptide(L)'
;MALKKTEIYSTLWASCNELRGGMDASQYKDYVLTMLFMKYVSDKYKDDAFGDIVVPEGGSFDDMVALKGDKEIGEKVDKIIAKLAEANGLRGVIDVADFNDEEKLGTGKEHVDRLSKLIGIFEGLDLSGNRADGDDLLGDAYEYLMRHFATESGKSKGQFYTPSEVSRILAKIIGVDDNTPLDATVYDPACGSGSLLLKVSDEAPRGLTIYGQEMDFATTALAKMNMILHGATGADIYKGNTLSSPHFVEGNQLKTFDFIVANPPFSNKNWTSGLNPESDEFDRFTWGIPPEKNGDYAFLLHIIKSLKSTGVGAVILPHGVLFRGNAEAHIRQNLIKQGYIKGIIGLPANLFYGTGIPACVIVIDKNTAQSRAKGDAGLFMVDASRGYMKDGNKNRLRSQDIHKIVDVFNSQLNLTGYSRMVELDEIIDNDYNLNIPRYIDASIDEDQHDLTAHLKGGIPVADIDSLESYWQVLPNLRKTLFSELKHSGNGYCECLVASTEIKAAVLAHPEFITFAEQSLTPFNDWWQATQLSEITKGDRPKALIHKISEDLLQRYEIAPLLDKYDIYQILMDYWSESLQDDVYAISQDGWQVGAQLRKLVVAKGEKLKEEPDLIINKVKYKAELIPPALIIDRYYSDEQAHIDALQAELDTISSTIADYVEEHGDEEGLLADAANEKGSFNKSSVNARLKLATDSDEIEALKQLLAYFELEANAKKVLKEAQETLDLAVFKHYPTLDEAAIKTLLIEDKWHATLQGRIEDEIERITAQLANRIKELDERYAEPLSQIVDEVEMLGQKVQAHLQAMGVA
;
A
#
# COMPACT_ATOMS: atom_id res chain seq x y z
N MET A 1 8.69 11.21 -24.07
CA MET A 1 7.76 11.17 -22.92
C MET A 1 8.50 10.58 -21.76
N ALA A 2 8.25 11.09 -20.56
CA ALA A 2 8.78 10.50 -19.34
C ALA A 2 8.28 9.06 -19.19
N LEU A 3 9.15 8.15 -18.74
CA LEU A 3 8.81 6.76 -18.47
C LEU A 3 8.01 6.71 -17.17
N LYS A 4 6.75 6.27 -17.22
CA LYS A 4 5.91 6.17 -16.02
C LYS A 4 6.25 4.91 -15.21
N LYS A 5 6.11 5.00 -13.88
CA LYS A 5 6.30 3.87 -12.97
C LYS A 5 5.40 2.68 -13.33
N THR A 6 4.14 2.96 -13.67
CA THR A 6 3.18 1.98 -14.15
C THR A 6 3.62 1.26 -15.44
N GLU A 7 4.35 1.94 -16.32
CA GLU A 7 4.87 1.38 -17.57
C GLU A 7 6.00 0.37 -17.32
N ILE A 8 6.93 0.70 -16.41
CA ILE A 8 7.97 -0.24 -15.96
C ILE A 8 7.33 -1.48 -15.36
N TYR A 9 6.39 -1.31 -14.43
CA TYR A 9 5.71 -2.43 -13.75
C TYR A 9 4.97 -3.32 -14.74
N SER A 10 4.28 -2.74 -15.73
CA SER A 10 3.59 -3.51 -16.76
C SER A 10 4.55 -4.30 -17.65
N THR A 11 5.72 -3.73 -17.96
CA THR A 11 6.79 -4.39 -18.73
C THR A 11 7.39 -5.56 -17.94
N LEU A 12 7.68 -5.35 -16.66
CA LEU A 12 8.20 -6.40 -15.78
C LEU A 12 7.18 -7.53 -15.62
N TRP A 13 5.90 -7.20 -15.47
CA TRP A 13 4.83 -8.19 -15.44
C TRP A 13 4.72 -8.98 -16.74
N ALA A 14 4.83 -8.32 -17.88
CA ALA A 14 4.82 -8.99 -19.20
C ALA A 14 5.99 -9.97 -19.33
N SER A 15 7.20 -9.61 -18.84
CA SER A 15 8.36 -10.51 -18.85
C SER A 15 8.18 -11.74 -17.96
N CYS A 16 7.63 -11.57 -16.77
CA CYS A 16 7.26 -12.68 -15.88
C CYS A 16 6.25 -13.62 -16.54
N ASN A 17 5.21 -13.07 -17.17
CA ASN A 17 4.18 -13.86 -17.83
C ASN A 17 4.70 -14.67 -19.04
N GLU A 18 5.66 -14.14 -19.80
CA GLU A 18 6.28 -14.88 -20.92
C GLU A 18 7.03 -16.13 -20.43
N LEU A 19 7.60 -16.07 -19.22
CA LEU A 19 8.38 -17.17 -18.64
C LEU A 19 7.56 -18.14 -17.78
N ARG A 20 6.44 -17.67 -17.20
CA ARG A 20 5.59 -18.43 -16.25
C ARG A 20 5.09 -19.78 -16.80
N GLY A 21 4.90 -19.91 -18.09
CA GLY A 21 4.42 -21.14 -18.73
C GLY A 21 5.41 -22.32 -18.68
N GLY A 22 6.70 -22.09 -18.41
CA GLY A 22 7.75 -23.13 -18.41
C GLY A 22 8.51 -23.25 -17.09
N MET A 23 8.37 -22.29 -16.17
CA MET A 23 9.16 -22.19 -14.94
C MET A 23 8.32 -21.68 -13.77
N ASP A 24 8.71 -22.01 -12.54
CA ASP A 24 8.16 -21.35 -11.35
C ASP A 24 8.87 -20.01 -11.03
N ALA A 25 8.27 -19.20 -10.12
CA ALA A 25 8.79 -17.88 -9.82
C ALA A 25 10.22 -17.88 -9.26
N SER A 26 10.62 -18.94 -8.56
CA SER A 26 11.99 -19.06 -8.04
C SER A 26 13.03 -19.26 -9.13
N GLN A 27 12.61 -19.71 -10.32
CA GLN A 27 13.47 -19.98 -11.46
C GLN A 27 13.53 -18.80 -12.43
N TYR A 28 12.36 -18.22 -12.82
CA TYR A 28 12.36 -17.16 -13.83
C TYR A 28 12.82 -15.80 -13.30
N LYS A 29 12.88 -15.60 -11.99
CA LYS A 29 13.36 -14.35 -11.40
C LYS A 29 14.75 -13.95 -11.89
N ASP A 30 15.67 -14.92 -11.99
CA ASP A 30 17.05 -14.67 -12.37
C ASP A 30 17.15 -14.21 -13.84
N TYR A 31 16.31 -14.75 -14.74
CA TYR A 31 16.19 -14.31 -16.13
C TYR A 31 15.69 -12.87 -16.25
N VAL A 32 14.60 -12.54 -15.53
CA VAL A 32 13.99 -11.19 -15.57
C VAL A 32 14.93 -10.15 -14.98
N LEU A 33 15.57 -10.45 -13.84
CA LEU A 33 16.52 -9.54 -13.19
C LEU A 33 17.79 -9.32 -14.02
N THR A 34 18.32 -10.38 -14.64
CA THR A 34 19.46 -10.26 -15.55
C THR A 34 19.11 -9.39 -16.76
N MET A 35 17.93 -9.56 -17.37
CA MET A 35 17.52 -8.72 -18.51
C MET A 35 17.33 -7.25 -18.11
N LEU A 36 16.72 -6.97 -16.95
CA LEU A 36 16.59 -5.63 -16.41
C LEU A 36 17.96 -4.98 -16.18
N PHE A 37 18.89 -5.74 -15.56
CA PHE A 37 20.25 -5.28 -15.32
C PHE A 37 21.01 -4.98 -16.60
N MET A 38 20.97 -5.89 -17.57
CA MET A 38 21.62 -5.72 -18.88
C MET A 38 21.09 -4.48 -19.62
N LYS A 39 19.77 -4.27 -19.58
CA LYS A 39 19.14 -3.10 -20.19
C LYS A 39 19.58 -1.81 -19.52
N TYR A 40 19.52 -1.76 -18.17
CA TYR A 40 19.94 -0.59 -17.40
C TYR A 40 21.40 -0.23 -17.64
N VAL A 41 22.31 -1.20 -17.51
CA VAL A 41 23.74 -0.96 -17.68
C VAL A 41 24.05 -0.49 -19.10
N SER A 42 23.40 -1.09 -20.10
CA SER A 42 23.58 -0.67 -21.48
C SER A 42 23.07 0.75 -21.73
N ASP A 43 21.88 1.09 -21.25
CA ASP A 43 21.31 2.42 -21.47
C ASP A 43 22.10 3.52 -20.74
N LYS A 44 22.61 3.21 -19.53
CA LYS A 44 23.29 4.20 -18.68
C LYS A 44 24.77 4.38 -19.00
N TYR A 45 25.49 3.28 -19.24
CA TYR A 45 26.98 3.30 -19.27
C TYR A 45 27.59 3.03 -20.63
N LYS A 46 26.81 2.69 -21.67
CA LYS A 46 27.38 2.32 -23.00
C LYS A 46 28.27 3.41 -23.61
N ASP A 47 27.89 4.67 -23.44
CA ASP A 47 28.61 5.82 -24.01
C ASP A 47 29.39 6.61 -22.93
N ASP A 48 29.48 6.10 -21.71
CA ASP A 48 30.19 6.73 -20.59
C ASP A 48 31.56 6.08 -20.37
N ALA A 49 32.62 6.76 -20.84
CA ALA A 49 34.00 6.27 -20.71
C ALA A 49 34.54 6.35 -19.25
N PHE A 50 33.84 7.01 -18.34
CA PHE A 50 34.22 7.19 -16.93
C PHE A 50 33.19 6.57 -15.95
N GLY A 51 32.22 5.83 -16.51
CA GLY A 51 31.20 5.18 -15.71
C GLY A 51 31.75 4.08 -14.81
N ASP A 52 31.06 3.83 -13.68
CA ASP A 52 31.44 2.77 -12.72
C ASP A 52 31.37 1.36 -13.32
N ILE A 53 30.64 1.17 -14.42
CA ILE A 53 30.49 -0.08 -15.14
C ILE A 53 30.96 0.10 -16.58
N VAL A 54 31.87 -0.77 -17.02
CA VAL A 54 32.37 -0.78 -18.37
C VAL A 54 31.51 -1.70 -19.25
N VAL A 55 30.92 -1.16 -20.32
CA VAL A 55 30.19 -1.95 -21.32
C VAL A 55 31.14 -2.29 -22.47
N PRO A 56 31.68 -3.53 -22.55
CA PRO A 56 32.63 -3.90 -23.61
C PRO A 56 31.93 -4.04 -24.98
N GLU A 57 32.69 -3.96 -26.04
CA GLU A 57 32.19 -4.22 -27.42
C GLU A 57 31.56 -5.62 -27.51
N GLY A 58 30.33 -5.72 -28.00
CA GLY A 58 29.55 -6.96 -28.02
C GLY A 58 29.09 -7.46 -26.66
N GLY A 59 28.99 -6.57 -25.65
CA GLY A 59 28.50 -6.84 -24.30
C GLY A 59 27.26 -6.00 -23.89
N SER A 60 26.60 -5.34 -24.85
CA SER A 60 25.47 -4.47 -24.61
C SER A 60 24.11 -5.16 -24.80
N PHE A 61 23.03 -4.54 -24.31
CA PHE A 61 21.67 -5.00 -24.59
C PHE A 61 21.31 -4.86 -26.09
N ASP A 62 21.84 -3.85 -26.79
CA ASP A 62 21.63 -3.71 -28.23
C ASP A 62 22.21 -4.90 -29.02
N ASP A 63 23.34 -5.48 -28.56
CA ASP A 63 23.86 -6.71 -29.12
C ASP A 63 22.90 -7.90 -28.97
N MET A 64 22.14 -7.94 -27.85
CA MET A 64 21.08 -8.95 -27.66
C MET A 64 19.89 -8.70 -28.59
N VAL A 65 19.49 -7.44 -28.80
CA VAL A 65 18.41 -7.08 -29.74
C VAL A 65 18.73 -7.54 -31.14
N ALA A 66 19.96 -7.43 -31.56
CA ALA A 66 20.43 -7.89 -32.87
C ALA A 66 20.33 -9.42 -33.08
N LEU A 67 20.19 -10.21 -32.00
CA LEU A 67 20.05 -11.67 -32.02
C LEU A 67 18.62 -12.17 -32.19
N LYS A 68 17.60 -11.31 -32.20
CA LYS A 68 16.20 -11.74 -32.32
C LYS A 68 15.99 -12.57 -33.58
N GLY A 69 15.44 -13.78 -33.39
CA GLY A 69 15.24 -14.75 -34.47
C GLY A 69 16.47 -15.62 -34.83
N ASP A 70 17.61 -15.42 -34.19
CA ASP A 70 18.81 -16.27 -34.37
C ASP A 70 18.59 -17.65 -33.75
N LYS A 71 19.02 -18.72 -34.45
CA LYS A 71 18.83 -20.12 -33.97
C LYS A 71 19.66 -20.46 -32.73
N GLU A 72 20.78 -19.76 -32.52
CA GLU A 72 21.70 -19.94 -31.41
C GLU A 72 21.57 -18.80 -30.38
N ILE A 73 20.40 -18.17 -30.33
CA ILE A 73 20.13 -16.97 -29.52
C ILE A 73 20.51 -17.17 -28.04
N GLY A 74 20.19 -18.32 -27.43
CA GLY A 74 20.53 -18.62 -26.04
C GLY A 74 22.02 -18.59 -25.76
N GLU A 75 22.82 -19.38 -26.50
CA GLU A 75 24.26 -19.41 -26.34
C GLU A 75 24.93 -18.04 -26.58
N LYS A 76 24.41 -17.27 -27.57
CA LYS A 76 24.96 -15.95 -27.89
C LYS A 76 24.59 -14.91 -26.83
N VAL A 77 23.39 -14.98 -26.26
CA VAL A 77 22.98 -14.12 -25.10
C VAL A 77 23.88 -14.41 -23.90
N ASP A 78 24.11 -15.66 -23.54
CA ASP A 78 25.03 -16.03 -22.45
C ASP A 78 26.43 -15.50 -22.65
N LYS A 79 26.95 -15.52 -23.90
CA LYS A 79 28.27 -14.94 -24.25
C LYS A 79 28.29 -13.41 -24.08
N ILE A 80 27.21 -12.71 -24.41
CA ILE A 80 27.10 -11.26 -24.22
C ILE A 80 27.14 -10.92 -22.72
N ILE A 81 26.34 -11.65 -21.91
CA ILE A 81 26.32 -11.50 -20.47
C ILE A 81 27.68 -11.79 -19.83
N ALA A 82 28.32 -12.89 -20.25
CA ALA A 82 29.63 -13.28 -19.76
C ALA A 82 30.72 -12.23 -20.05
N LYS A 83 30.69 -11.57 -21.22
CA LYS A 83 31.60 -10.47 -21.55
C LYS A 83 31.44 -9.28 -20.60
N LEU A 84 30.20 -8.86 -20.34
CA LEU A 84 29.94 -7.78 -19.42
C LEU A 84 30.37 -8.17 -18.01
N ALA A 85 30.05 -9.39 -17.57
CA ALA A 85 30.43 -9.91 -16.26
C ALA A 85 31.96 -9.95 -16.07
N GLU A 86 32.70 -10.37 -17.08
CA GLU A 86 34.16 -10.46 -17.03
C GLU A 86 34.82 -9.08 -16.98
N ALA A 87 34.33 -8.13 -17.79
CA ALA A 87 34.88 -6.76 -17.83
C ALA A 87 34.72 -6.02 -16.50
N ASN A 88 33.74 -6.40 -15.66
CA ASN A 88 33.39 -5.70 -14.39
C ASN A 88 33.57 -6.55 -13.13
N GLY A 89 34.16 -7.75 -13.22
CA GLY A 89 34.29 -8.65 -12.06
C GLY A 89 32.96 -9.16 -11.50
N LEU A 90 31.90 -9.24 -12.34
CA LEU A 90 30.54 -9.64 -11.96
C LEU A 90 30.23 -11.11 -12.30
N ARG A 91 31.26 -11.94 -12.52
CA ARG A 91 31.08 -13.38 -12.72
C ARG A 91 30.43 -14.02 -11.50
N GLY A 92 29.43 -14.88 -11.74
CA GLY A 92 28.59 -15.46 -10.67
C GLY A 92 27.60 -14.47 -10.04
N VAL A 93 27.46 -13.28 -10.63
CA VAL A 93 26.48 -12.26 -10.21
C VAL A 93 25.38 -12.11 -11.25
N ILE A 94 25.73 -11.76 -12.49
CA ILE A 94 24.76 -11.50 -13.56
C ILE A 94 24.62 -12.68 -14.55
N ASP A 95 25.52 -13.62 -14.52
CA ASP A 95 25.59 -14.83 -15.37
C ASP A 95 25.08 -16.09 -14.62
N VAL A 96 24.15 -15.94 -13.70
CA VAL A 96 23.54 -17.04 -12.94
C VAL A 96 22.45 -17.75 -13.75
N ALA A 97 21.70 -17.01 -14.58
CA ALA A 97 20.69 -17.56 -15.46
C ALA A 97 21.34 -18.13 -16.74
N ASP A 98 21.01 -19.35 -17.12
CA ASP A 98 21.44 -20.00 -18.36
C ASP A 98 20.36 -19.81 -19.43
N PHE A 99 20.57 -18.89 -20.35
CA PHE A 99 19.64 -18.59 -21.46
C PHE A 99 19.66 -19.65 -22.57
N ASN A 100 20.58 -20.62 -22.49
CA ASN A 100 20.63 -21.76 -23.39
C ASN A 100 20.00 -23.04 -22.78
N ASP A 101 19.39 -22.96 -21.59
CA ASP A 101 18.69 -24.05 -20.89
C ASP A 101 17.39 -24.42 -21.62
N GLU A 102 17.43 -25.44 -22.48
CA GLU A 102 16.28 -25.91 -23.25
C GLU A 102 15.20 -26.56 -22.37
N GLU A 103 15.55 -27.11 -21.21
CA GLU A 103 14.57 -27.69 -20.29
C GLU A 103 13.64 -26.63 -19.70
N LYS A 104 14.17 -25.44 -19.44
CA LYS A 104 13.42 -24.32 -18.86
C LYS A 104 12.76 -23.40 -19.90
N LEU A 105 13.47 -23.14 -21.00
CA LEU A 105 13.06 -22.14 -21.99
C LEU A 105 12.38 -22.72 -23.24
N GLY A 106 12.30 -24.08 -23.33
CA GLY A 106 11.79 -24.80 -24.50
C GLY A 106 12.84 -25.07 -25.54
N THR A 107 12.50 -25.82 -26.59
CA THR A 107 13.46 -26.32 -27.61
C THR A 107 13.19 -25.71 -28.98
N GLY A 108 14.24 -25.56 -29.77
CA GLY A 108 14.15 -25.20 -31.17
C GLY A 108 13.48 -23.85 -31.42
N LYS A 109 12.36 -23.84 -32.18
CA LYS A 109 11.65 -22.60 -32.52
C LYS A 109 11.01 -21.94 -31.32
N GLU A 110 10.48 -22.73 -30.36
CA GLU A 110 9.84 -22.21 -29.14
C GLU A 110 10.86 -21.41 -28.32
N HIS A 111 12.07 -21.94 -28.14
CA HIS A 111 13.20 -21.29 -27.48
C HIS A 111 13.52 -19.93 -28.11
N VAL A 112 13.72 -19.91 -29.46
CA VAL A 112 14.02 -18.68 -30.21
C VAL A 112 12.88 -17.65 -30.06
N ASP A 113 11.64 -18.08 -30.21
CA ASP A 113 10.48 -17.19 -30.14
C ASP A 113 10.34 -16.57 -28.71
N ARG A 114 10.52 -17.39 -27.67
CA ARG A 114 10.43 -16.96 -26.25
C ARG A 114 11.52 -15.94 -25.91
N LEU A 115 12.78 -16.22 -26.24
CA LEU A 115 13.88 -15.27 -25.98
C LEU A 115 13.73 -13.98 -26.81
N SER A 116 13.33 -14.11 -28.10
CA SER A 116 13.10 -12.93 -28.94
C SER A 116 11.99 -12.03 -28.39
N LYS A 117 10.94 -12.61 -27.85
CA LYS A 117 9.87 -11.84 -27.17
C LYS A 117 10.34 -11.21 -25.87
N LEU A 118 11.07 -11.98 -25.04
CA LEU A 118 11.61 -11.47 -23.77
C LEU A 118 12.52 -10.24 -24.02
N ILE A 119 13.45 -10.33 -24.99
CA ILE A 119 14.29 -9.20 -25.37
C ILE A 119 13.42 -8.04 -25.91
N GLY A 120 12.43 -8.33 -26.76
CA GLY A 120 11.52 -7.32 -27.30
C GLY A 120 10.69 -6.57 -26.23
N ILE A 121 10.36 -7.22 -25.10
CA ILE A 121 9.66 -6.58 -23.98
C ILE A 121 10.52 -5.48 -23.35
N PHE A 122 11.82 -5.75 -23.13
CA PHE A 122 12.74 -4.78 -22.54
C PHE A 122 13.26 -3.73 -23.53
N GLU A 123 13.29 -4.04 -24.83
CA GLU A 123 13.74 -3.11 -25.89
C GLU A 123 12.95 -1.79 -25.89
N GLY A 124 11.65 -1.84 -25.57
CA GLY A 124 10.79 -0.66 -25.50
C GLY A 124 11.05 0.29 -24.33
N LEU A 125 11.83 -0.12 -23.32
CA LEU A 125 12.19 0.71 -22.19
C LEU A 125 13.38 1.62 -22.54
N ASP A 126 13.37 2.85 -22.05
CA ASP A 126 14.48 3.79 -22.07
C ASP A 126 14.89 4.07 -20.61
N LEU A 127 15.97 3.43 -20.16
CA LEU A 127 16.52 3.54 -18.80
C LEU A 127 17.76 4.44 -18.76
N SER A 128 17.99 5.27 -19.79
CA SER A 128 19.11 6.20 -19.86
C SER A 128 19.03 7.32 -18.82
N GLY A 129 20.13 7.58 -18.16
CA GLY A 129 20.46 8.38 -16.98
C GLY A 129 19.54 9.54 -16.57
N ASN A 130 19.20 10.47 -17.44
CA ASN A 130 18.48 11.68 -17.05
C ASN A 130 16.98 11.46 -16.74
N ARG A 131 16.43 10.28 -17.01
CA ARG A 131 15.03 9.95 -16.72
C ARG A 131 14.88 9.04 -15.51
N ALA A 132 15.96 8.37 -15.09
CA ALA A 132 16.00 7.47 -13.95
C ALA A 132 16.64 8.10 -12.68
N ASP A 133 17.47 9.14 -12.82
CA ASP A 133 18.22 9.74 -11.69
C ASP A 133 17.36 10.68 -10.79
N GLY A 134 16.13 10.98 -11.16
CA GLY A 134 15.27 11.88 -10.37
C GLY A 134 14.46 11.20 -9.26
N ASP A 135 14.04 9.97 -9.50
CA ASP A 135 13.39 9.06 -8.55
C ASP A 135 14.03 7.68 -8.71
N ASP A 136 14.12 6.91 -7.64
CA ASP A 136 14.65 5.56 -7.65
C ASP A 136 13.68 4.57 -8.36
N LEU A 137 13.28 4.91 -9.59
CA LEU A 137 12.33 4.12 -10.39
C LEU A 137 12.81 2.68 -10.60
N LEU A 138 14.12 2.50 -10.72
CA LEU A 138 14.73 1.18 -10.88
C LEU A 138 14.77 0.41 -9.56
N GLY A 139 15.04 1.09 -8.46
CA GLY A 139 14.93 0.51 -7.14
C GLY A 139 13.51 0.10 -6.83
N ASP A 140 12.54 0.94 -7.13
CA ASP A 140 11.12 0.61 -7.02
C ASP A 140 10.73 -0.57 -7.92
N ALA A 141 11.29 -0.66 -9.13
CA ALA A 141 11.07 -1.77 -10.06
C ALA A 141 11.67 -3.08 -9.53
N TYR A 142 12.90 -3.02 -9.03
CA TYR A 142 13.56 -4.17 -8.38
C TYR A 142 12.77 -4.64 -7.17
N GLU A 143 12.36 -3.72 -6.30
CA GLU A 143 11.56 -4.00 -5.11
C GLU A 143 10.21 -4.61 -5.46
N TYR A 144 9.52 -4.10 -6.47
CA TYR A 144 8.29 -4.67 -7.02
C TYR A 144 8.48 -6.13 -7.46
N LEU A 145 9.55 -6.42 -8.21
CA LEU A 145 9.88 -7.79 -8.63
C LEU A 145 10.19 -8.69 -7.43
N MET A 146 10.99 -8.23 -6.49
CA MET A 146 11.35 -9.02 -5.29
C MET A 146 10.13 -9.34 -4.45
N ARG A 147 9.21 -8.39 -4.26
CA ARG A 147 7.93 -8.60 -3.59
C ARG A 147 7.08 -9.63 -4.33
N HIS A 148 6.98 -9.52 -5.65
CA HIS A 148 6.24 -10.45 -6.47
C HIS A 148 6.78 -11.89 -6.37
N PHE A 149 8.10 -12.06 -6.49
CA PHE A 149 8.76 -13.37 -6.36
C PHE A 149 8.63 -13.96 -4.95
N ALA A 150 8.70 -13.14 -3.91
CA ALA A 150 8.50 -13.57 -2.54
C ALA A 150 7.06 -14.07 -2.29
N THR A 151 6.09 -13.46 -2.96
CA THR A 151 4.67 -13.85 -2.86
C THR A 151 4.39 -15.17 -3.59
N GLU A 152 4.93 -15.35 -4.81
CA GLU A 152 4.67 -16.53 -5.64
C GLU A 152 5.47 -17.79 -5.22
N SER A 153 6.70 -17.61 -4.75
CA SER A 153 7.59 -18.77 -4.48
C SER A 153 7.18 -19.64 -3.29
N GLY A 154 6.37 -19.13 -2.36
CA GLY A 154 5.75 -19.87 -1.23
C GLY A 154 6.67 -20.74 -0.35
N LYS A 155 7.93 -20.95 -0.78
CA LYS A 155 8.91 -21.90 -0.21
C LYS A 155 9.94 -21.25 0.71
N SER A 156 10.14 -19.94 0.66
CA SER A 156 11.14 -19.28 1.49
C SER A 156 10.52 -18.78 2.80
N LYS A 157 11.03 -19.26 3.91
CA LYS A 157 10.63 -18.98 5.29
C LYS A 157 10.94 -17.52 5.71
N GLY A 158 10.48 -16.48 5.00
CA GLY A 158 10.72 -15.09 5.40
C GLY A 158 12.18 -14.63 5.37
N GLN A 159 13.09 -15.46 4.87
CA GLN A 159 14.54 -15.28 4.95
C GLN A 159 15.13 -14.51 3.76
N PHE A 160 14.31 -14.24 2.74
CA PHE A 160 14.83 -13.80 1.44
C PHE A 160 14.62 -12.30 1.18
N TYR A 161 13.52 -11.74 1.70
CA TYR A 161 13.14 -10.37 1.45
C TYR A 161 12.44 -9.76 2.67
N THR A 162 12.99 -8.65 3.16
CA THR A 162 12.36 -7.85 4.21
C THR A 162 11.34 -6.91 3.56
N PRO A 163 10.07 -6.86 4.02
CA PRO A 163 9.12 -5.90 3.52
C PRO A 163 9.68 -4.47 3.58
N SER A 164 9.52 -3.70 2.50
CA SER A 164 10.12 -2.36 2.38
C SER A 164 9.64 -1.39 3.44
N GLU A 165 8.38 -1.53 3.84
CA GLU A 165 7.80 -0.75 4.94
C GLU A 165 8.53 -0.98 6.27
N VAL A 166 8.95 -2.22 6.55
CA VAL A 166 9.74 -2.54 7.77
C VAL A 166 11.17 -2.02 7.61
N SER A 167 11.76 -2.17 6.43
CA SER A 167 13.10 -1.63 6.14
C SER A 167 13.16 -0.10 6.32
N ARG A 168 12.11 0.61 5.91
CA ARG A 168 11.98 2.06 6.11
C ARG A 168 11.89 2.44 7.59
N ILE A 169 11.18 1.66 8.41
CA ILE A 169 11.15 1.88 9.86
C ILE A 169 12.56 1.75 10.44
N LEU A 170 13.26 0.64 10.16
CA LEU A 170 14.61 0.43 10.70
C LEU A 170 15.56 1.55 10.30
N ALA A 171 15.55 1.96 9.02
CA ALA A 171 16.41 3.02 8.52
C ALA A 171 16.21 4.35 9.29
N LYS A 172 14.97 4.71 9.59
CA LYS A 172 14.62 5.99 10.25
C LYS A 172 14.81 5.98 11.78
N ILE A 173 14.76 4.82 12.44
CA ILE A 173 14.88 4.74 13.92
C ILE A 173 16.32 4.61 14.41
N ILE A 174 17.28 4.29 13.54
CA ILE A 174 18.69 4.16 13.94
C ILE A 174 19.43 5.49 14.00
N GLY A 175 18.79 6.59 13.60
CA GLY A 175 19.33 7.95 13.70
C GLY A 175 20.30 8.33 12.56
N VAL A 176 20.16 7.72 11.40
CA VAL A 176 20.81 8.18 10.16
C VAL A 176 20.03 9.38 9.63
N ASP A 177 20.72 10.47 9.32
CA ASP A 177 20.11 11.73 8.85
C ASP A 177 21.08 12.54 7.96
N ASP A 178 20.68 13.78 7.59
CA ASP A 178 21.47 14.72 6.79
C ASP A 178 22.82 15.12 7.42
N ASN A 179 22.98 14.94 8.74
CA ASN A 179 24.19 15.25 9.48
C ASN A 179 25.13 14.05 9.62
N THR A 180 24.70 12.86 9.17
CA THR A 180 25.52 11.65 9.26
C THR A 180 26.85 11.85 8.55
N PRO A 181 28.00 11.56 9.22
CA PRO A 181 29.33 11.74 8.65
C PRO A 181 29.54 10.89 7.39
N LEU A 182 30.31 11.42 6.43
CA LEU A 182 30.63 10.71 5.18
C LEU A 182 31.40 9.40 5.37
N ASP A 183 32.15 9.29 6.46
CA ASP A 183 32.94 8.11 6.86
C ASP A 183 32.12 7.14 7.75
N ALA A 184 30.85 7.43 7.99
CA ALA A 184 29.97 6.53 8.73
C ALA A 184 29.79 5.21 7.97
N THR A 185 29.64 4.15 8.73
CA THR A 185 29.54 2.78 8.21
C THR A 185 28.25 2.11 8.64
N VAL A 186 27.59 1.42 7.70
CA VAL A 186 26.44 0.53 8.00
C VAL A 186 26.75 -0.91 7.65
N TYR A 187 26.28 -1.83 8.48
CA TYR A 187 26.49 -3.27 8.31
C TYR A 187 25.22 -4.08 8.49
N ASP A 188 25.03 -5.08 7.64
CA ASP A 188 24.00 -6.12 7.81
C ASP A 188 24.66 -7.51 7.77
N PRO A 189 24.66 -8.27 8.89
CA PRO A 189 25.25 -9.60 8.99
C PRO A 189 24.49 -10.72 8.26
N ALA A 190 23.29 -10.44 7.76
CA ALA A 190 22.42 -11.36 7.02
C ALA A 190 21.64 -10.61 5.95
N CYS A 191 22.37 -9.91 5.05
CA CYS A 191 21.84 -8.81 4.25
C CYS A 191 20.79 -9.21 3.19
N GLY A 192 20.61 -10.50 2.94
CA GLY A 192 19.64 -10.96 1.95
C GLY A 192 19.87 -10.30 0.57
N SER A 193 18.83 -9.67 0.04
CA SER A 193 18.92 -8.90 -1.22
C SER A 193 19.58 -7.52 -1.09
N GLY A 194 20.02 -7.12 0.11
CA GLY A 194 20.62 -5.80 0.37
C GLY A 194 19.61 -4.65 0.48
N SER A 195 18.32 -4.88 0.31
CA SER A 195 17.28 -3.83 0.31
C SER A 195 17.24 -3.03 1.62
N LEU A 196 17.49 -3.66 2.76
CA LEU A 196 17.53 -2.97 4.06
C LEU A 196 18.70 -1.98 4.14
N LEU A 197 19.89 -2.38 3.66
CA LEU A 197 21.08 -1.50 3.61
C LEU A 197 20.87 -0.29 2.69
N LEU A 198 20.20 -0.49 1.55
CA LEU A 198 19.86 0.59 0.62
C LEU A 198 18.89 1.59 1.24
N LYS A 199 17.88 1.12 1.99
CA LYS A 199 16.95 2.04 2.69
C LYS A 199 17.66 2.87 3.76
N VAL A 200 18.70 2.34 4.42
CA VAL A 200 19.56 3.13 5.32
C VAL A 200 20.38 4.15 4.52
N SER A 201 20.93 3.75 3.37
CA SER A 201 21.68 4.66 2.49
C SER A 201 20.82 5.83 1.98
N ASP A 202 19.53 5.56 1.69
CA ASP A 202 18.57 6.58 1.26
C ASP A 202 18.36 7.69 2.31
N GLU A 203 18.49 7.39 3.61
CA GLU A 203 18.38 8.37 4.71
C GLU A 203 19.69 9.16 4.95
N ALA A 204 20.77 8.83 4.25
CA ALA A 204 22.07 9.50 4.33
C ALA A 204 22.41 10.24 3.01
N PRO A 205 21.88 11.44 2.75
CA PRO A 205 22.09 12.15 1.47
C PRO A 205 23.56 12.47 1.16
N ARG A 206 24.40 12.53 2.20
CA ARG A 206 25.85 12.74 2.08
C ARG A 206 26.60 11.45 1.73
N GLY A 207 25.91 10.30 1.81
CA GLY A 207 26.47 8.97 1.61
C GLY A 207 27.03 8.36 2.91
N LEU A 208 27.19 7.03 2.89
CA LEU A 208 27.87 6.23 3.92
C LEU A 208 28.48 4.98 3.29
N THR A 209 29.35 4.28 4.01
CA THR A 209 29.96 3.04 3.52
C THR A 209 29.16 1.82 3.91
N ILE A 210 28.76 1.01 2.92
CA ILE A 210 27.86 -0.14 3.08
C ILE A 210 28.69 -1.43 3.16
N TYR A 211 28.39 -2.25 4.18
CA TYR A 211 28.91 -3.60 4.37
C TYR A 211 27.80 -4.60 4.54
N GLY A 212 27.89 -5.76 3.89
CA GLY A 212 26.91 -6.82 4.03
C GLY A 212 27.53 -8.20 3.95
N GLN A 213 26.99 -9.15 4.71
CA GLN A 213 27.38 -10.57 4.61
C GLN A 213 26.13 -11.43 4.41
N GLU A 214 26.20 -12.35 3.43
CA GLU A 214 25.10 -13.27 3.10
C GLU A 214 25.65 -14.68 2.86
N MET A 215 24.95 -15.67 3.40
CA MET A 215 25.38 -17.07 3.30
C MET A 215 25.07 -17.70 1.94
N ASP A 216 23.91 -17.38 1.34
CA ASP A 216 23.45 -17.97 0.09
C ASP A 216 24.09 -17.30 -1.13
N PHE A 217 24.57 -18.11 -2.06
CA PHE A 217 25.28 -17.61 -3.23
C PHE A 217 24.38 -16.79 -4.16
N ALA A 218 23.18 -17.30 -4.48
CA ALA A 218 22.27 -16.61 -5.40
C ALA A 218 21.74 -15.31 -4.78
N THR A 219 21.47 -15.32 -3.49
CA THR A 219 21.03 -14.14 -2.74
C THR A 219 22.15 -13.09 -2.64
N THR A 220 23.40 -13.49 -2.47
CA THR A 220 24.57 -12.58 -2.51
C THR A 220 24.69 -11.91 -3.89
N ALA A 221 24.48 -12.67 -4.97
CA ALA A 221 24.49 -12.15 -6.34
C ALA A 221 23.38 -11.09 -6.53
N LEU A 222 22.18 -11.39 -6.05
CA LEU A 222 21.06 -10.43 -6.07
C LEU A 222 21.39 -9.15 -5.29
N ALA A 223 22.01 -9.26 -4.11
CA ALA A 223 22.42 -8.10 -3.33
C ALA A 223 23.41 -7.22 -4.10
N LYS A 224 24.41 -7.79 -4.72
CA LYS A 224 25.39 -7.06 -5.55
C LYS A 224 24.74 -6.37 -6.74
N MET A 225 23.86 -7.06 -7.48
CA MET A 225 23.08 -6.41 -8.56
C MET A 225 22.24 -5.25 -8.05
N ASN A 226 21.58 -5.44 -6.91
CA ASN A 226 20.74 -4.41 -6.28
C ASN A 226 21.56 -3.16 -5.91
N MET A 227 22.75 -3.33 -5.32
CA MET A 227 23.66 -2.22 -5.00
C MET A 227 24.05 -1.43 -6.27
N ILE A 228 24.36 -2.11 -7.37
CA ILE A 228 24.73 -1.47 -8.64
C ILE A 228 23.53 -0.70 -9.25
N LEU A 229 22.33 -1.29 -9.25
CA LEU A 229 21.11 -0.66 -9.75
C LEU A 229 20.78 0.65 -9.02
N HIS A 230 21.12 0.72 -7.74
CA HIS A 230 20.92 1.93 -6.90
C HIS A 230 22.16 2.86 -6.85
N GLY A 231 23.17 2.62 -7.67
CA GLY A 231 24.37 3.46 -7.70
C GLY A 231 25.31 3.30 -6.49
N ALA A 232 25.05 2.33 -5.60
CA ALA A 232 25.91 2.00 -4.46
C ALA A 232 27.04 1.04 -4.83
N THR A 233 27.78 1.37 -5.89
CA THR A 233 28.85 0.52 -6.48
C THR A 233 30.02 0.25 -5.53
N GLY A 234 30.23 1.11 -4.51
CA GLY A 234 31.25 0.94 -3.46
C GLY A 234 30.84 0.03 -2.30
N ALA A 235 29.67 -0.60 -2.34
CA ALA A 235 29.20 -1.50 -1.27
C ALA A 235 30.01 -2.79 -1.24
N ASP A 236 30.49 -3.18 -0.05
CA ASP A 236 31.24 -4.44 0.18
C ASP A 236 30.29 -5.54 0.66
N ILE A 237 29.82 -6.36 -0.30
CA ILE A 237 28.91 -7.49 -0.03
C ILE A 237 29.69 -8.80 -0.16
N TYR A 238 29.81 -9.53 0.95
CA TYR A 238 30.58 -10.76 1.02
C TYR A 238 29.71 -12.03 1.18
N LYS A 239 30.07 -13.10 0.47
CA LYS A 239 29.40 -14.40 0.59
C LYS A 239 30.06 -15.23 1.69
N GLY A 240 29.30 -15.53 2.76
CA GLY A 240 29.77 -16.40 3.83
C GLY A 240 28.83 -16.46 5.02
N ASN A 241 29.00 -17.51 5.84
CA ASN A 241 28.25 -17.63 7.08
C ASN A 241 28.84 -16.72 8.16
N THR A 242 28.13 -15.67 8.53
CA THR A 242 28.54 -14.67 9.50
C THR A 242 28.86 -15.23 10.90
N LEU A 243 28.13 -16.25 11.32
CA LEU A 243 28.35 -16.81 12.66
C LEU A 243 29.59 -17.68 12.72
N SER A 244 29.85 -18.55 11.73
CA SER A 244 31.03 -19.45 11.73
C SER A 244 32.26 -18.84 11.09
N SER A 245 32.09 -17.87 10.16
CA SER A 245 33.19 -17.28 9.39
C SER A 245 32.89 -15.81 9.10
N PRO A 246 32.92 -14.94 10.11
CA PRO A 246 32.71 -13.52 9.90
C PRO A 246 33.87 -12.97 9.01
N HIS A 247 33.51 -12.27 7.94
CA HIS A 247 34.47 -11.71 6.99
C HIS A 247 35.08 -10.39 7.47
N PHE A 248 34.25 -9.55 8.06
CA PHE A 248 34.68 -8.23 8.48
C PHE A 248 35.35 -8.30 9.85
N VAL A 249 36.70 -8.39 9.82
CA VAL A 249 37.57 -8.50 10.98
C VAL A 249 38.73 -7.53 10.89
N GLU A 250 39.17 -7.03 12.04
CA GLU A 250 40.35 -6.16 12.18
C GLU A 250 41.32 -6.81 13.18
N GLY A 251 42.37 -7.44 12.69
CA GLY A 251 43.26 -8.28 13.49
C GLY A 251 42.53 -9.53 14.02
N ASN A 252 42.45 -9.67 15.35
CA ASN A 252 41.74 -10.78 16.02
C ASN A 252 40.37 -10.35 16.57
N GLN A 253 39.81 -9.24 16.10
CA GLN A 253 38.52 -8.74 16.58
C GLN A 253 37.58 -8.53 15.40
N LEU A 254 36.28 -8.54 15.69
CA LEU A 254 35.26 -8.13 14.70
C LEU A 254 35.46 -6.64 14.40
N LYS A 255 35.36 -6.28 13.10
CA LYS A 255 35.24 -4.88 12.69
C LYS A 255 33.98 -4.28 13.33
N THR A 256 34.09 -3.02 13.77
CA THR A 256 32.97 -2.33 14.40
C THR A 256 32.41 -1.23 13.49
N PHE A 257 31.08 -1.08 13.52
CA PHE A 257 30.31 -0.20 12.65
C PHE A 257 29.52 0.85 13.43
N ASP A 258 29.23 1.98 12.79
CA ASP A 258 28.42 3.05 13.39
C ASP A 258 26.96 2.61 13.48
N PHE A 259 26.46 2.00 12.41
CA PHE A 259 25.10 1.52 12.31
C PHE A 259 25.04 0.04 11.93
N ILE A 260 24.12 -0.70 12.53
CA ILE A 260 23.82 -2.09 12.11
C ILE A 260 22.32 -2.25 11.99
N VAL A 261 21.89 -2.81 10.87
CA VAL A 261 20.50 -3.22 10.64
C VAL A 261 20.46 -4.68 10.24
N ALA A 262 19.46 -5.44 10.67
CA ALA A 262 19.39 -6.84 10.30
C ALA A 262 17.96 -7.41 10.38
N ASN A 263 17.67 -8.31 9.44
CA ASN A 263 16.56 -9.27 9.52
C ASN A 263 17.11 -10.69 9.41
N PRO A 264 17.72 -11.22 10.48
CA PRO A 264 18.35 -12.55 10.44
C PRO A 264 17.30 -13.66 10.30
N PRO A 265 17.71 -14.87 9.86
CA PRO A 265 16.79 -16.00 9.74
C PRO A 265 16.19 -16.38 11.09
N PHE A 266 14.84 -16.38 11.19
CA PHE A 266 14.12 -16.69 12.43
C PHE A 266 14.31 -18.13 12.88
N SER A 267 14.63 -18.29 14.17
CA SER A 267 14.73 -19.59 14.86
C SER A 267 15.64 -20.58 14.12
N ASN A 268 16.80 -20.12 13.64
CA ASN A 268 17.77 -20.96 12.95
C ASN A 268 18.26 -22.09 13.86
N LYS A 269 17.95 -23.34 13.50
CA LYS A 269 18.27 -24.52 14.26
C LYS A 269 19.74 -24.97 14.08
N ASN A 270 20.39 -24.51 13.02
CA ASN A 270 21.73 -24.95 12.63
C ASN A 270 22.78 -23.83 12.80
N TRP A 271 22.52 -22.86 13.70
CA TRP A 271 23.37 -21.69 13.88
C TRP A 271 24.78 -22.03 14.37
N THR A 272 24.95 -23.16 15.06
CA THR A 272 26.24 -23.64 15.57
C THR A 272 27.08 -24.38 14.50
N SER A 273 26.57 -24.56 13.28
CA SER A 273 27.30 -25.27 12.23
C SER A 273 28.61 -24.56 11.88
N GLY A 274 29.75 -25.23 12.16
CA GLY A 274 31.08 -24.67 11.99
C GLY A 274 31.53 -23.68 13.08
N LEU A 275 30.80 -23.59 14.20
CA LEU A 275 31.08 -22.72 15.33
C LEU A 275 31.05 -23.49 16.65
N ASN A 276 32.03 -23.25 17.53
CA ASN A 276 32.00 -23.68 18.92
C ASN A 276 31.69 -22.49 19.84
N PRO A 277 30.46 -22.35 20.35
CA PRO A 277 30.08 -21.20 21.16
C PRO A 277 30.81 -21.08 22.52
N GLU A 278 31.31 -22.21 23.06
CA GLU A 278 32.05 -22.21 24.32
C GLU A 278 33.49 -21.68 24.20
N SER A 279 34.02 -21.68 22.96
CA SER A 279 35.35 -21.16 22.63
C SER A 279 35.30 -20.24 21.40
N ASP A 280 34.40 -19.28 21.43
CA ASP A 280 34.23 -18.31 20.34
C ASP A 280 35.44 -17.36 20.29
N GLU A 281 36.08 -17.30 19.12
CA GLU A 281 37.28 -16.49 18.86
C GLU A 281 37.05 -14.98 19.08
N PHE A 282 35.80 -14.52 18.94
CA PHE A 282 35.43 -13.09 19.03
C PHE A 282 34.71 -12.74 20.34
N ASP A 283 34.64 -13.63 21.33
CA ASP A 283 33.96 -13.42 22.61
C ASP A 283 32.53 -12.93 22.50
N ARG A 284 31.78 -13.37 21.46
CA ARG A 284 30.42 -12.92 21.19
C ARG A 284 29.42 -13.35 22.28
N PHE A 285 29.67 -14.51 22.88
CA PHE A 285 28.74 -15.14 23.83
C PHE A 285 29.06 -14.84 25.29
N THR A 286 29.78 -13.76 25.59
CA THR A 286 30.12 -13.30 26.94
C THR A 286 28.91 -13.11 27.85
N TRP A 287 27.76 -12.74 27.27
CA TRP A 287 26.51 -12.52 28.02
C TRP A 287 25.63 -13.77 28.13
N GLY A 288 26.08 -14.90 27.60
CA GLY A 288 25.45 -16.22 27.64
C GLY A 288 25.39 -16.86 26.25
N ILE A 289 25.37 -18.19 26.25
CA ILE A 289 25.27 -18.98 25.02
C ILE A 289 23.82 -19.25 24.68
N PRO A 290 23.37 -18.91 23.48
CA PRO A 290 22.00 -19.18 23.02
C PRO A 290 21.68 -20.68 22.99
N PRO A 291 20.38 -21.07 23.03
CA PRO A 291 19.98 -22.47 22.92
C PRO A 291 20.50 -23.11 21.61
N GLU A 292 20.99 -24.38 21.70
CA GLU A 292 21.55 -25.09 20.55
C GLU A 292 20.64 -25.06 19.27
N LYS A 293 19.34 -25.14 19.47
CA LYS A 293 18.35 -25.21 18.36
C LYS A 293 17.64 -23.89 18.08
N ASN A 294 18.17 -22.76 18.58
CA ASN A 294 17.60 -21.42 18.32
C ASN A 294 18.69 -20.35 18.29
N GLY A 295 19.00 -19.85 17.10
CA GLY A 295 20.06 -18.87 16.87
C GLY A 295 19.61 -17.40 16.92
N ASP A 296 18.38 -17.08 17.35
CA ASP A 296 17.89 -15.69 17.34
C ASP A 296 18.84 -14.76 18.12
N TYR A 297 19.23 -15.16 19.34
CA TYR A 297 20.20 -14.42 20.15
C TYR A 297 21.63 -14.49 19.63
N ALA A 298 22.01 -15.49 18.83
CA ALA A 298 23.37 -15.55 18.28
C ALA A 298 23.65 -14.40 17.33
N PHE A 299 22.70 -14.06 16.46
CA PHE A 299 22.79 -12.87 15.62
C PHE A 299 22.75 -11.57 16.43
N LEU A 300 21.88 -11.46 17.43
CA LEU A 300 21.82 -10.28 18.30
C LEU A 300 23.17 -10.02 19.01
N LEU A 301 23.80 -11.07 19.56
CA LEU A 301 25.09 -10.98 20.23
C LEU A 301 26.23 -10.64 19.25
N HIS A 302 26.20 -11.18 18.02
CA HIS A 302 27.13 -10.79 16.97
C HIS A 302 26.98 -9.28 16.62
N ILE A 303 25.76 -8.81 16.46
CA ILE A 303 25.45 -7.39 16.21
C ILE A 303 26.01 -6.50 17.32
N ILE A 304 25.74 -6.86 18.58
CA ILE A 304 26.24 -6.08 19.73
C ILE A 304 27.76 -6.01 19.72
N LYS A 305 28.47 -7.10 19.39
CA LYS A 305 29.95 -7.11 19.33
C LYS A 305 30.48 -6.32 18.13
N SER A 306 29.75 -6.26 17.04
CA SER A 306 30.13 -5.52 15.82
C SER A 306 29.69 -4.04 15.84
N LEU A 307 29.04 -3.54 16.89
CA LEU A 307 28.74 -2.13 17.06
C LEU A 307 29.89 -1.37 17.77
N LYS A 308 30.23 -0.18 17.25
CA LYS A 308 31.11 0.78 17.96
C LYS A 308 30.55 1.11 19.36
N SER A 309 31.37 1.69 20.23
CA SER A 309 30.92 2.14 21.56
C SER A 309 29.86 3.25 21.52
N THR A 310 29.76 3.95 20.41
CA THR A 310 28.72 4.97 20.11
C THR A 310 27.70 4.47 19.09
N GLY A 311 27.78 3.18 18.68
CA GLY A 311 26.99 2.64 17.59
C GLY A 311 25.54 2.37 17.97
N VAL A 312 24.66 2.45 16.96
CA VAL A 312 23.24 2.16 17.07
C VAL A 312 22.87 1.03 16.11
N GLY A 313 21.99 0.12 16.56
CA GLY A 313 21.52 -0.97 15.71
C GLY A 313 20.04 -1.25 15.89
N ALA A 314 19.41 -1.78 14.83
CA ALA A 314 18.04 -2.24 14.87
C ALA A 314 17.93 -3.63 14.24
N VAL A 315 17.34 -4.58 14.95
CA VAL A 315 17.23 -5.96 14.51
C VAL A 315 15.81 -6.48 14.63
N ILE A 316 15.36 -7.17 13.59
CA ILE A 316 14.04 -7.82 13.53
C ILE A 316 14.20 -9.23 14.09
N LEU A 317 13.41 -9.57 15.12
CA LEU A 317 13.41 -10.87 15.74
C LEU A 317 11.97 -11.34 16.02
N PRO A 318 11.72 -12.68 16.15
CA PRO A 318 10.40 -13.15 16.53
C PRO A 318 10.06 -12.75 17.97
N HIS A 319 8.81 -12.41 18.25
CA HIS A 319 8.35 -11.97 19.59
C HIS A 319 8.80 -12.86 20.73
N GLY A 320 8.99 -14.18 20.47
CA GLY A 320 9.44 -15.13 21.49
C GLY A 320 10.72 -14.72 22.22
N VAL A 321 11.64 -13.97 21.58
CA VAL A 321 12.88 -13.50 22.22
C VAL A 321 12.62 -12.61 23.43
N LEU A 322 11.46 -11.97 23.49
CA LEU A 322 11.08 -11.06 24.56
C LEU A 322 10.74 -11.80 25.88
N PHE A 323 10.32 -13.07 25.80
CA PHE A 323 9.78 -13.77 26.99
C PHE A 323 10.18 -15.23 27.13
N ARG A 324 10.86 -15.86 26.14
CA ARG A 324 11.33 -17.24 26.30
C ARG A 324 12.27 -17.35 27.51
N GLY A 325 12.18 -18.49 28.24
CA GLY A 325 12.92 -18.78 29.48
C GLY A 325 14.33 -19.32 29.24
N ASN A 326 14.93 -19.87 30.27
CA ASN A 326 16.25 -20.55 30.32
C ASN A 326 17.40 -19.66 29.77
N ALA A 327 18.21 -20.16 28.84
CA ALA A 327 19.38 -19.45 28.32
C ALA A 327 19.02 -18.08 27.72
N GLU A 328 17.88 -17.97 26.99
CA GLU A 328 17.45 -16.69 26.42
C GLU A 328 17.06 -15.66 27.48
N ALA A 329 16.42 -16.11 28.59
CA ALA A 329 16.11 -15.21 29.72
C ALA A 329 17.41 -14.69 30.38
N HIS A 330 18.41 -15.54 30.52
CA HIS A 330 19.70 -15.13 31.09
C HIS A 330 20.43 -14.10 30.22
N ILE A 331 20.46 -14.33 28.90
CA ILE A 331 21.07 -13.40 27.95
C ILE A 331 20.31 -12.06 27.99
N ARG A 332 18.99 -12.11 27.95
CA ARG A 332 18.12 -10.91 27.98
C ARG A 332 18.36 -10.08 29.24
N GLN A 333 18.39 -10.75 30.42
CA GLN A 333 18.71 -10.10 31.68
C GLN A 333 20.07 -9.41 31.64
N ASN A 334 21.10 -10.08 31.10
CA ASN A 334 22.44 -9.50 30.99
C ASN A 334 22.47 -8.28 30.05
N LEU A 335 21.78 -8.34 28.89
CA LEU A 335 21.74 -7.21 27.97
C LEU A 335 21.01 -6.01 28.56
N ILE A 336 19.92 -6.22 29.33
CA ILE A 336 19.20 -5.17 30.03
C ILE A 336 20.10 -4.53 31.10
N LYS A 337 20.80 -5.33 31.91
CA LYS A 337 21.76 -4.82 32.90
C LYS A 337 22.92 -4.01 32.30
N GLN A 338 23.32 -4.32 31.06
CA GLN A 338 24.30 -3.51 30.32
C GLN A 338 23.69 -2.22 29.72
N GLY A 339 22.35 -2.09 29.74
CA GLY A 339 21.64 -0.95 29.17
C GLY A 339 21.68 -0.88 27.65
N TYR A 340 22.01 -1.97 26.95
CA TYR A 340 22.15 -1.96 25.48
C TYR A 340 20.83 -1.79 24.73
N ILE A 341 19.71 -2.29 25.28
CA ILE A 341 18.40 -2.20 24.65
C ILE A 341 17.81 -0.80 24.90
N LYS A 342 17.68 0.00 23.86
CA LYS A 342 17.05 1.35 23.89
C LYS A 342 15.52 1.24 23.86
N GLY A 343 15.00 0.33 23.06
CA GLY A 343 13.56 0.18 22.94
C GLY A 343 13.17 -1.02 22.11
N ILE A 344 11.85 -1.28 22.10
CA ILE A 344 11.23 -2.42 21.43
C ILE A 344 9.97 -1.92 20.70
N ILE A 345 9.81 -2.36 19.44
CA ILE A 345 8.61 -2.08 18.65
C ILE A 345 7.97 -3.41 18.29
N GLY A 346 6.75 -3.65 18.74
CA GLY A 346 5.94 -4.80 18.36
C GLY A 346 5.27 -4.57 17.01
N LEU A 347 5.51 -5.47 16.05
CA LEU A 347 4.97 -5.37 14.69
C LEU A 347 3.72 -6.26 14.53
N PRO A 348 2.83 -5.95 13.57
CA PRO A 348 1.70 -6.81 13.24
C PRO A 348 2.13 -8.21 12.83
N ALA A 349 1.32 -9.22 13.16
CA ALA A 349 1.49 -10.57 12.64
C ALA A 349 1.31 -10.60 11.11
N ASN A 350 1.78 -11.65 10.45
CA ASN A 350 1.64 -11.86 9.00
C ASN A 350 2.24 -10.75 8.10
N LEU A 351 3.19 -9.94 8.56
CA LEU A 351 3.93 -8.99 7.72
C LEU A 351 4.96 -9.69 6.82
N PHE A 352 5.69 -10.66 7.38
CA PHE A 352 6.82 -11.27 6.68
C PHE A 352 6.37 -12.40 5.74
N TYR A 353 7.00 -12.49 4.57
CA TYR A 353 6.73 -13.54 3.59
C TYR A 353 7.15 -14.91 4.13
N GLY A 354 6.35 -15.93 3.84
CA GLY A 354 6.63 -17.32 4.27
C GLY A 354 6.40 -17.63 5.75
N THR A 355 6.00 -16.67 6.59
CA THR A 355 5.68 -16.89 8.00
C THR A 355 4.51 -16.04 8.48
N GLY A 356 3.74 -16.58 9.43
CA GLY A 356 2.70 -15.83 10.16
C GLY A 356 3.14 -15.35 11.54
N ILE A 357 4.40 -15.60 11.92
CA ILE A 357 4.92 -15.32 13.26
C ILE A 357 5.00 -13.81 13.47
N PRO A 358 4.45 -13.28 14.58
CA PRO A 358 4.64 -11.87 14.93
C PRO A 358 6.10 -11.62 15.26
N ALA A 359 6.62 -10.49 14.76
CA ALA A 359 7.99 -10.05 15.00
C ALA A 359 8.04 -8.73 15.77
N CYS A 360 9.20 -8.45 16.37
CA CYS A 360 9.49 -7.17 16.98
C CYS A 360 10.82 -6.63 16.43
N VAL A 361 10.98 -5.31 16.50
CA VAL A 361 12.27 -4.65 16.30
C VAL A 361 12.88 -4.38 17.67
N ILE A 362 14.10 -4.84 17.90
CA ILE A 362 14.91 -4.50 19.08
C ILE A 362 15.91 -3.44 18.65
N VAL A 363 15.85 -2.27 19.27
CA VAL A 363 16.76 -1.17 19.02
C VAL A 363 17.85 -1.15 20.09
N ILE A 364 19.10 -1.22 19.64
CA ILE A 364 20.31 -1.22 20.45
C ILE A 364 20.98 0.13 20.31
N ASP A 365 21.37 0.73 21.44
CA ASP A 365 22.12 1.97 21.47
C ASP A 365 23.19 1.86 22.54
N LYS A 366 24.45 1.78 22.12
CA LYS A 366 25.59 1.73 23.04
C LYS A 366 25.99 3.09 23.55
N ASN A 367 25.68 4.17 22.84
CA ASN A 367 26.07 5.53 23.20
C ASN A 367 25.45 5.95 24.54
N THR A 368 24.16 5.63 24.77
CA THR A 368 23.44 6.00 26.00
C THR A 368 23.23 4.81 26.94
N ALA A 369 23.93 3.69 26.72
CA ALA A 369 23.76 2.45 27.48
C ALA A 369 24.03 2.63 28.98
N GLN A 370 25.02 3.42 29.39
CA GLN A 370 25.36 3.64 30.81
C GLN A 370 24.22 4.31 31.60
N SER A 371 23.47 5.22 30.99
CA SER A 371 22.31 5.87 31.61
C SER A 371 21.21 4.85 31.91
N ARG A 372 20.89 3.98 30.93
CA ARG A 372 19.89 2.92 31.12
C ARG A 372 20.34 1.87 32.12
N ALA A 373 21.61 1.47 32.11
CA ALA A 373 22.16 0.51 33.08
C ALA A 373 22.09 1.01 34.53
N LYS A 374 22.10 2.33 34.75
CA LYS A 374 21.96 2.94 36.09
C LYS A 374 20.52 3.19 36.50
N GLY A 375 19.56 3.02 35.56
CA GLY A 375 18.16 3.38 35.77
C GLY A 375 17.84 4.86 35.60
N ASP A 376 18.80 5.68 35.07
CA ASP A 376 18.55 7.09 34.77
C ASP A 376 17.68 7.28 33.51
N ALA A 377 17.53 6.23 32.70
CA ALA A 377 16.66 6.18 31.52
C ALA A 377 16.03 4.80 31.42
N GLY A 378 14.76 4.75 31.04
CA GLY A 378 14.01 3.52 30.82
C GLY A 378 14.23 2.87 29.45
N LEU A 379 13.42 1.85 29.16
CA LEU A 379 13.31 1.18 27.87
C LEU A 379 12.00 1.62 27.19
N PHE A 380 12.08 2.17 25.98
CA PHE A 380 10.90 2.66 25.28
C PHE A 380 10.20 1.53 24.53
N MET A 381 8.92 1.34 24.78
CA MET A 381 8.11 0.30 24.11
C MET A 381 7.02 0.90 23.25
N VAL A 382 6.82 0.31 22.07
CA VAL A 382 5.74 0.65 21.12
C VAL A 382 5.00 -0.64 20.76
N ASP A 383 3.69 -0.64 20.88
CA ASP A 383 2.81 -1.68 20.38
C ASP A 383 2.15 -1.23 19.08
N ALA A 384 2.80 -1.51 17.94
CA ALA A 384 2.25 -1.24 16.62
C ALA A 384 1.48 -2.43 16.00
N SER A 385 1.15 -3.44 16.79
CA SER A 385 0.56 -4.70 16.32
C SER A 385 -0.79 -4.54 15.61
N ARG A 386 -1.49 -3.43 15.80
CA ARG A 386 -2.84 -3.16 15.28
C ARG A 386 -2.90 -2.21 14.08
N GLY A 387 -1.84 -1.44 13.80
CA GLY A 387 -1.75 -0.53 12.66
C GLY A 387 -1.34 -1.28 11.40
N TYR A 388 -2.27 -1.68 10.53
CA TYR A 388 -2.00 -2.31 9.25
C TYR A 388 -3.24 -2.36 8.35
N MET A 389 -3.02 -2.62 7.07
CA MET A 389 -4.08 -3.00 6.13
C MET A 389 -3.91 -4.45 5.67
N LYS A 390 -5.00 -5.07 5.20
CA LYS A 390 -4.95 -6.38 4.56
C LYS A 390 -4.47 -6.26 3.11
N ASP A 391 -3.53 -7.11 2.73
CA ASP A 391 -3.02 -7.24 1.37
C ASP A 391 -3.04 -8.75 1.01
N GLY A 392 -4.17 -9.21 0.52
CA GLY A 392 -4.44 -10.63 0.33
C GLY A 392 -4.36 -11.43 1.64
N ASN A 393 -3.47 -12.41 1.68
CA ASN A 393 -3.24 -13.26 2.87
C ASN A 393 -2.23 -12.64 3.86
N LYS A 394 -1.71 -11.44 3.58
CA LYS A 394 -0.70 -10.76 4.38
C LYS A 394 -1.27 -9.48 4.99
N ASN A 395 -0.59 -8.99 6.01
CA ASN A 395 -0.76 -7.64 6.51
C ASN A 395 0.34 -6.76 5.90
N ARG A 396 0.04 -5.50 5.70
CA ARG A 396 0.98 -4.49 5.19
C ARG A 396 0.85 -3.22 6.01
N LEU A 397 1.97 -2.59 6.34
CA LEU A 397 1.97 -1.27 6.97
C LEU A 397 1.70 -0.20 5.90
N ARG A 398 0.80 0.71 6.21
CA ARG A 398 0.51 1.90 5.40
C ARG A 398 1.56 2.98 5.67
N SER A 399 1.60 4.02 4.87
CA SER A 399 2.52 5.15 5.08
C SER A 399 2.29 5.83 6.44
N GLN A 400 1.02 5.97 6.86
CA GLN A 400 0.65 6.48 8.19
C GLN A 400 1.19 5.61 9.33
N ASP A 401 1.12 4.29 9.19
CA ASP A 401 1.58 3.35 10.23
C ASP A 401 3.10 3.45 10.41
N ILE A 402 3.83 3.52 9.28
CA ILE A 402 5.29 3.70 9.29
C ILE A 402 5.66 5.03 9.96
N HIS A 403 5.01 6.13 9.55
CA HIS A 403 5.30 7.46 10.06
C HIS A 403 5.00 7.54 11.56
N LYS A 404 3.86 7.03 12.00
CA LYS A 404 3.47 7.00 13.42
C LYS A 404 4.46 6.21 14.28
N ILE A 405 4.90 5.03 13.81
CA ILE A 405 5.91 4.22 14.52
C ILE A 405 7.21 5.01 14.68
N VAL A 406 7.71 5.60 13.59
CA VAL A 406 8.97 6.34 13.57
C VAL A 406 8.90 7.60 14.45
N ASP A 407 7.86 8.39 14.31
CA ASP A 407 7.64 9.64 15.03
C ASP A 407 7.52 9.38 16.54
N VAL A 408 6.67 8.43 16.92
CA VAL A 408 6.47 8.05 18.33
C VAL A 408 7.75 7.47 18.95
N PHE A 409 8.48 6.63 18.21
CA PHE A 409 9.72 6.04 18.73
C PHE A 409 10.85 7.07 18.89
N ASN A 410 11.07 7.91 17.88
CA ASN A 410 12.15 8.89 17.90
C ASN A 410 11.89 10.01 18.92
N SER A 411 10.64 10.46 19.04
CA SER A 411 10.24 11.50 20.00
C SER A 411 9.93 10.93 21.40
N GLN A 412 9.92 9.61 21.57
CA GLN A 412 9.59 8.90 22.82
C GLN A 412 8.24 9.34 23.41
N LEU A 413 7.21 9.48 22.58
CA LEU A 413 5.89 9.94 22.97
C LEU A 413 5.12 8.83 23.72
N ASN A 414 4.65 9.14 24.92
CA ASN A 414 3.76 8.25 25.66
C ASN A 414 2.33 8.38 25.16
N LEU A 415 1.82 7.34 24.50
CA LEU A 415 0.46 7.28 23.98
C LEU A 415 -0.29 6.09 24.59
N THR A 416 -1.42 6.36 25.21
CA THR A 416 -2.26 5.34 25.87
C THR A 416 -2.59 4.20 24.91
N GLY A 417 -2.34 2.94 25.33
CA GLY A 417 -2.60 1.75 24.53
C GLY A 417 -1.66 1.56 23.32
N TYR A 418 -0.63 2.42 23.13
CA TYR A 418 0.25 2.34 21.99
C TYR A 418 1.74 2.39 22.35
N SER A 419 2.18 3.30 23.25
CA SER A 419 3.59 3.47 23.56
C SER A 419 3.84 4.07 24.93
N ARG A 420 4.92 3.64 25.58
CA ARG A 420 5.37 4.25 26.83
C ARG A 420 6.85 4.01 27.13
N MET A 421 7.43 4.86 27.97
CA MET A 421 8.69 4.61 28.65
C MET A 421 8.44 3.63 29.81
N VAL A 422 9.21 2.54 29.86
CA VAL A 422 9.16 1.52 30.93
C VAL A 422 10.42 1.65 31.78
N GLU A 423 10.25 1.88 33.06
CA GLU A 423 11.35 2.02 34.01
C GLU A 423 12.05 0.69 34.31
N LEU A 424 13.33 0.74 34.65
CA LEU A 424 14.14 -0.46 34.90
C LEU A 424 13.60 -1.30 36.07
N ASP A 425 13.11 -0.66 37.12
CA ASP A 425 12.57 -1.35 38.30
C ASP A 425 11.31 -2.17 37.93
N GLU A 426 10.44 -1.63 37.07
CA GLU A 426 9.26 -2.36 36.56
C GLU A 426 9.67 -3.60 35.72
N ILE A 427 10.76 -3.49 34.95
CA ILE A 427 11.31 -4.61 34.19
C ILE A 427 11.88 -5.69 35.12
N ILE A 428 12.54 -5.27 36.21
CA ILE A 428 13.07 -6.19 37.23
C ILE A 428 11.93 -6.90 37.93
N ASP A 429 10.88 -6.20 38.30
CA ASP A 429 9.68 -6.77 38.97
C ASP A 429 8.96 -7.80 38.08
N ASN A 430 9.10 -7.66 36.76
CA ASN A 430 8.60 -8.59 35.75
C ASN A 430 9.62 -9.69 35.34
N ASP A 431 10.65 -9.97 36.16
CA ASP A 431 11.68 -10.99 35.91
C ASP A 431 12.39 -10.79 34.55
N TYR A 432 12.63 -9.57 34.15
CA TYR A 432 13.21 -9.19 32.84
C TYR A 432 12.44 -9.74 31.63
N ASN A 433 11.17 -10.03 31.81
CA ASN A 433 10.26 -10.40 30.73
C ASN A 433 9.83 -9.13 30.00
N LEU A 434 10.12 -9.03 28.69
CA LEU A 434 9.86 -7.85 27.86
C LEU A 434 8.61 -8.01 26.97
N ASN A 435 7.71 -8.95 27.29
CA ASN A 435 6.48 -9.12 26.53
C ASN A 435 5.62 -7.85 26.60
N ILE A 436 5.43 -7.19 25.47
CA ILE A 436 4.82 -5.85 25.37
C ILE A 436 3.46 -5.73 26.08
N PRO A 437 2.51 -6.71 25.95
CA PRO A 437 1.23 -6.63 26.65
C PRO A 437 1.30 -6.59 28.19
N ARG A 438 2.46 -6.85 28.80
CA ARG A 438 2.65 -6.65 30.23
C ARG A 438 2.79 -5.19 30.64
N TYR A 439 3.19 -4.36 29.69
CA TYR A 439 3.53 -2.95 29.89
C TYR A 439 2.56 -1.99 29.18
N ILE A 440 2.00 -2.40 28.06
CA ILE A 440 1.07 -1.62 27.27
C ILE A 440 -0.22 -2.41 27.14
N ASP A 441 -1.26 -1.93 27.78
CA ASP A 441 -2.61 -2.46 27.58
C ASP A 441 -3.23 -1.83 26.33
N ALA A 442 -3.15 -2.57 25.24
CA ALA A 442 -3.77 -2.20 23.98
C ALA A 442 -5.15 -2.87 23.81
N SER A 443 -5.72 -3.51 24.84
CA SER A 443 -7.07 -4.04 24.77
C SER A 443 -8.07 -2.92 24.47
N ILE A 444 -9.05 -3.22 23.62
CA ILE A 444 -10.24 -2.36 23.52
C ILE A 444 -11.05 -2.70 24.75
N ASP A 445 -11.36 -1.70 25.57
CA ASP A 445 -12.23 -1.90 26.71
C ASP A 445 -13.53 -2.55 26.22
N GLU A 446 -13.81 -3.74 26.72
CA GLU A 446 -15.11 -4.37 26.45
C GLU A 446 -16.19 -3.52 27.10
N ASP A 447 -17.26 -3.27 26.36
CA ASP A 447 -18.42 -2.55 26.90
C ASP A 447 -18.95 -3.24 28.16
N GLN A 448 -18.91 -2.57 29.29
CA GLN A 448 -19.51 -3.05 30.51
C GLN A 448 -21.01 -2.75 30.44
N HIS A 449 -21.82 -3.79 30.25
CA HIS A 449 -23.28 -3.65 30.27
C HIS A 449 -23.80 -3.28 31.68
N ASP A 450 -24.54 -2.19 31.78
CA ASP A 450 -25.20 -1.81 33.02
C ASP A 450 -26.48 -2.63 33.25
N LEU A 451 -26.48 -3.45 34.29
CA LEU A 451 -27.62 -4.31 34.62
C LEU A 451 -28.90 -3.50 34.96
N THR A 452 -28.74 -2.35 35.60
CA THR A 452 -29.89 -1.50 35.96
C THR A 452 -30.51 -0.86 34.73
N ALA A 453 -29.70 -0.46 33.73
CA ALA A 453 -30.16 0.02 32.44
C ALA A 453 -30.98 -1.03 31.69
N HIS A 454 -30.50 -2.30 31.65
CA HIS A 454 -31.29 -3.41 31.08
C HIS A 454 -32.57 -3.74 31.81
N LEU A 455 -32.64 -3.50 33.14
CA LEU A 455 -33.85 -3.76 33.92
C LEU A 455 -34.88 -2.63 33.84
N LYS A 456 -34.44 -1.38 33.77
CA LYS A 456 -35.29 -0.18 33.95
C LYS A 456 -35.32 0.75 32.71
N GLY A 457 -34.45 0.53 31.75
CA GLY A 457 -34.24 1.40 30.59
C GLY A 457 -33.34 2.60 30.90
N GLY A 458 -32.90 3.26 29.83
CA GLY A 458 -32.03 4.43 29.85
C GLY A 458 -30.56 4.13 29.65
N ILE A 459 -29.86 5.02 28.95
CA ILE A 459 -28.42 4.91 28.65
C ILE A 459 -27.63 5.42 29.87
N PRO A 460 -26.67 4.67 30.43
CA PRO A 460 -25.82 5.15 31.52
C PRO A 460 -25.04 6.41 31.09
N VAL A 461 -25.00 7.40 31.97
CA VAL A 461 -24.21 8.64 31.75
C VAL A 461 -22.74 8.31 31.53
N ALA A 462 -22.20 7.27 32.19
CA ALA A 462 -20.83 6.82 32.00
C ALA A 462 -20.54 6.38 30.54
N ASP A 463 -21.49 5.71 29.90
CA ASP A 463 -21.36 5.28 28.50
C ASP A 463 -21.36 6.48 27.52
N ILE A 464 -22.19 7.49 27.82
CA ILE A 464 -22.22 8.77 27.09
C ILE A 464 -20.91 9.54 27.33
N ASP A 465 -20.43 9.59 28.57
CA ASP A 465 -19.20 10.30 28.94
C ASP A 465 -17.95 9.60 28.40
N SER A 466 -17.99 8.32 28.04
CA SER A 466 -16.91 7.64 27.32
C SER A 466 -16.60 8.29 25.96
N LEU A 467 -17.53 9.07 25.40
CA LEU A 467 -17.37 9.87 24.18
C LEU A 467 -16.85 11.29 24.46
N GLU A 468 -16.12 11.50 25.55
CA GLU A 468 -15.66 12.81 26.02
C GLU A 468 -14.91 13.61 24.95
N SER A 469 -14.11 12.96 24.12
CA SER A 469 -13.36 13.60 23.02
C SER A 469 -14.29 14.35 22.05
N TYR A 470 -15.46 13.78 21.77
CA TYR A 470 -16.48 14.45 20.94
C TYR A 470 -17.17 15.57 21.70
N TRP A 471 -17.48 15.37 22.99
CA TRP A 471 -18.21 16.37 23.78
C TRP A 471 -17.37 17.59 24.13
N GLN A 472 -16.04 17.48 24.11
CA GLN A 472 -15.14 18.63 24.23
C GLN A 472 -15.24 19.56 23.02
N VAL A 473 -15.50 19.01 21.84
CA VAL A 473 -15.64 19.76 20.58
C VAL A 473 -17.09 20.14 20.30
N LEU A 474 -18.04 19.29 20.65
CA LEU A 474 -19.48 19.41 20.35
C LEU A 474 -20.34 19.40 21.64
N PRO A 475 -20.12 20.32 22.60
CA PRO A 475 -20.77 20.24 23.92
C PRO A 475 -22.28 20.52 23.89
N ASN A 476 -22.81 21.27 22.95
CA ASN A 476 -24.24 21.50 22.83
C ASN A 476 -24.95 20.41 22.02
N LEU A 477 -24.25 19.73 21.12
CA LEU A 477 -24.77 18.54 20.46
C LEU A 477 -25.15 17.46 21.49
N ARG A 478 -24.27 17.21 22.49
CA ARG A 478 -24.60 16.30 23.60
C ARG A 478 -25.94 16.63 24.28
N LYS A 479 -26.23 17.93 24.57
CA LYS A 479 -27.45 18.38 25.18
C LYS A 479 -28.66 18.27 24.23
N THR A 480 -28.45 18.37 22.94
CA THR A 480 -29.52 18.20 21.93
C THR A 480 -29.91 16.74 21.76
N LEU A 481 -28.96 15.82 21.94
CA LEU A 481 -29.19 14.39 21.74
C LEU A 481 -29.69 13.68 22.99
N PHE A 482 -29.34 14.14 24.21
CA PHE A 482 -29.62 13.43 25.45
C PHE A 482 -30.29 14.30 26.49
N SER A 483 -31.26 13.70 27.20
CA SER A 483 -31.86 14.30 28.43
C SER A 483 -31.81 13.34 29.60
N GLU A 484 -31.74 13.88 30.81
CA GLU A 484 -31.77 13.06 32.05
C GLU A 484 -33.11 12.36 32.24
N LEU A 485 -33.05 11.06 32.51
CA LEU A 485 -34.25 10.23 32.79
C LEU A 485 -34.70 10.38 34.22
N LYS A 486 -35.86 11.05 34.45
CA LYS A 486 -36.39 11.38 35.78
C LYS A 486 -36.84 10.17 36.60
N HIS A 487 -37.04 9.01 36.01
CA HIS A 487 -37.71 7.85 36.64
C HIS A 487 -36.76 6.73 37.08
N SER A 488 -35.49 6.71 36.60
CA SER A 488 -34.51 5.64 36.87
C SER A 488 -33.47 5.97 37.95
N GLY A 489 -33.55 7.16 38.58
CA GLY A 489 -32.50 7.66 39.48
C GLY A 489 -31.45 8.47 38.75
N ASN A 490 -30.60 9.22 39.48
CA ASN A 490 -29.53 10.00 38.91
C ASN A 490 -28.51 9.07 38.19
N GLY A 491 -28.13 9.39 36.94
CA GLY A 491 -27.09 8.68 36.23
C GLY A 491 -27.53 7.96 34.95
N TYR A 492 -28.77 8.16 34.49
CA TYR A 492 -29.29 7.62 33.24
C TYR A 492 -29.89 8.71 32.35
N CYS A 493 -29.72 8.58 31.02
CA CYS A 493 -30.25 9.49 30.01
C CYS A 493 -31.13 8.73 29.00
N GLU A 494 -32.00 9.49 28.34
CA GLU A 494 -32.71 9.03 27.13
C GLU A 494 -32.20 9.76 25.90
N CYS A 495 -32.19 9.10 24.75
CA CYS A 495 -31.94 9.74 23.46
C CYS A 495 -33.20 10.49 23.01
N LEU A 496 -33.05 11.77 22.65
CA LEU A 496 -34.17 12.64 22.23
C LEU A 496 -34.49 12.52 20.75
N VAL A 497 -33.64 11.85 19.98
CA VAL A 497 -33.72 11.70 18.53
C VAL A 497 -33.89 10.23 18.19
N ALA A 498 -34.77 9.90 17.26
CA ALA A 498 -34.96 8.52 16.83
C ALA A 498 -33.64 7.94 16.24
N SER A 499 -33.36 6.65 16.51
CA SER A 499 -32.11 5.98 16.11
C SER A 499 -31.79 6.12 14.62
N THR A 500 -32.82 6.19 13.76
CA THR A 500 -32.70 6.40 12.31
C THR A 500 -32.33 7.82 11.91
N GLU A 501 -32.54 8.81 12.78
CA GLU A 501 -32.34 10.24 12.49
C GLU A 501 -31.09 10.81 13.17
N ILE A 502 -30.39 10.03 14.01
CA ILE A 502 -29.20 10.49 14.77
C ILE A 502 -28.12 11.06 13.82
N LYS A 503 -27.78 10.36 12.73
CA LYS A 503 -26.77 10.84 11.77
C LYS A 503 -27.17 12.20 11.17
N ALA A 504 -28.42 12.33 10.76
CA ALA A 504 -28.92 13.58 10.17
C ALA A 504 -28.92 14.73 11.19
N ALA A 505 -29.28 14.46 12.45
CA ALA A 505 -29.26 15.44 13.53
C ALA A 505 -27.84 15.91 13.85
N VAL A 506 -26.86 15.02 13.85
CA VAL A 506 -25.44 15.37 14.05
C VAL A 506 -24.94 16.27 12.91
N LEU A 507 -25.15 15.84 11.65
CA LEU A 507 -24.70 16.59 10.47
C LEU A 507 -25.33 17.99 10.35
N ALA A 508 -26.59 18.14 10.74
CA ALA A 508 -27.30 19.43 10.69
C ALA A 508 -27.00 20.35 11.89
N HIS A 509 -26.26 19.86 12.92
CA HIS A 509 -26.03 20.66 14.11
C HIS A 509 -25.02 21.80 13.85
N PRO A 510 -25.28 23.05 14.30
CA PRO A 510 -24.38 24.17 14.05
C PRO A 510 -22.94 23.99 14.52
N GLU A 511 -22.73 23.32 15.66
CA GLU A 511 -21.38 23.01 16.15
C GLU A 511 -20.63 22.07 15.20
N PHE A 512 -21.34 21.11 14.61
CA PHE A 512 -20.73 20.19 13.65
C PHE A 512 -20.35 20.92 12.34
N ILE A 513 -21.25 21.77 11.81
CA ILE A 513 -20.95 22.56 10.61
C ILE A 513 -19.71 23.43 10.85
N THR A 514 -19.63 24.09 12.01
CA THR A 514 -18.47 24.90 12.40
C THR A 514 -17.20 24.04 12.53
N PHE A 515 -17.32 22.86 13.14
CA PHE A 515 -16.20 21.90 13.26
C PHE A 515 -15.71 21.46 11.87
N ALA A 516 -16.60 21.10 10.94
CA ALA A 516 -16.25 20.67 9.59
C ALA A 516 -15.51 21.80 8.83
N GLU A 517 -16.03 23.04 8.89
CA GLU A 517 -15.38 24.21 8.28
C GLU A 517 -13.99 24.49 8.88
N GLN A 518 -13.87 24.43 10.21
CA GLN A 518 -12.60 24.63 10.91
C GLN A 518 -11.59 23.52 10.60
N SER A 519 -12.04 22.28 10.42
CA SER A 519 -11.20 21.13 10.09
C SER A 519 -10.57 21.22 8.70
N LEU A 520 -11.17 21.97 7.77
CA LEU A 520 -10.61 22.25 6.45
C LEU A 520 -9.63 23.44 6.45
N THR A 521 -9.60 24.27 7.49
CA THR A 521 -8.71 25.44 7.55
C THR A 521 -7.22 25.06 7.44
N PRO A 522 -6.70 24.04 8.18
CA PRO A 522 -5.31 23.63 8.03
C PRO A 522 -4.97 23.15 6.62
N PHE A 523 -5.91 22.48 5.94
CA PHE A 523 -5.75 22.05 4.55
C PHE A 523 -5.66 23.23 3.60
N ASN A 524 -6.54 24.23 3.72
CA ASN A 524 -6.54 25.40 2.86
C ASN A 524 -5.24 26.22 3.04
N ASP A 525 -4.78 26.38 4.27
CA ASP A 525 -3.52 27.07 4.56
C ASP A 525 -2.30 26.31 4.03
N TRP A 526 -2.33 24.97 4.15
CA TRP A 526 -1.32 24.09 3.60
C TRP A 526 -1.29 24.17 2.07
N TRP A 527 -2.46 24.09 1.42
CA TRP A 527 -2.58 24.14 -0.03
C TRP A 527 -1.92 25.40 -0.62
N GLN A 528 -2.19 26.55 -0.02
CA GLN A 528 -1.56 27.81 -0.42
C GLN A 528 -0.04 27.80 -0.22
N ALA A 529 0.44 27.14 0.80
CA ALA A 529 1.86 27.06 1.12
C ALA A 529 2.66 26.08 0.24
N THR A 530 2.01 25.09 -0.38
CA THR A 530 2.68 24.05 -1.19
C THR A 530 3.35 24.59 -2.44
N GLN A 531 2.84 25.69 -3.02
CA GLN A 531 3.32 26.30 -4.26
C GLN A 531 3.48 25.31 -5.44
N LEU A 532 2.53 24.34 -5.54
CA LEU A 532 2.56 23.31 -6.59
C LEU A 532 2.57 23.91 -8.02
N SER A 533 2.11 25.15 -8.21
CA SER A 533 2.18 25.87 -9.48
C SER A 533 3.60 26.24 -9.93
N GLU A 534 4.57 26.17 -9.01
CA GLU A 534 5.97 26.54 -9.27
C GLU A 534 6.84 25.33 -9.67
N ILE A 535 6.25 24.13 -9.80
CA ILE A 535 6.97 22.95 -10.28
C ILE A 535 7.59 23.22 -11.64
N THR A 536 8.90 22.97 -11.77
CA THR A 536 9.69 23.21 -12.98
C THR A 536 10.43 21.94 -13.42
N LYS A 537 10.96 22.00 -14.64
CA LYS A 537 11.81 20.91 -15.16
C LYS A 537 13.06 20.73 -14.30
N GLY A 538 13.32 19.49 -13.89
CA GLY A 538 14.41 19.09 -13.04
C GLY A 538 14.09 19.02 -11.54
N ASP A 539 12.89 19.41 -11.13
CA ASP A 539 12.44 19.21 -9.76
C ASP A 539 12.33 17.72 -9.42
N ARG A 540 12.61 17.39 -8.16
CA ARG A 540 12.61 16.00 -7.68
C ARG A 540 11.28 15.66 -7.00
N PRO A 541 10.43 14.78 -7.58
CA PRO A 541 9.14 14.41 -7.00
C PRO A 541 9.24 13.87 -5.57
N LYS A 542 10.28 13.07 -5.25
CA LYS A 542 10.52 12.52 -3.91
C LYS A 542 10.79 13.60 -2.85
N ALA A 543 11.56 14.63 -3.21
CA ALA A 543 11.80 15.75 -2.31
C ALA A 543 10.55 16.62 -2.11
N LEU A 544 9.76 16.80 -3.17
CA LEU A 544 8.51 17.54 -3.12
C LEU A 544 7.51 16.85 -2.17
N ILE A 545 7.22 15.56 -2.38
CA ILE A 545 6.25 14.84 -1.53
C ILE A 545 6.70 14.82 -0.08
N HIS A 546 7.99 14.62 0.20
CA HIS A 546 8.49 14.70 1.57
C HIS A 546 8.19 16.07 2.19
N LYS A 547 8.52 17.16 1.51
CA LYS A 547 8.26 18.52 1.99
C LYS A 547 6.79 18.78 2.29
N ILE A 548 5.90 18.47 1.32
CA ILE A 548 4.48 18.80 1.47
C ILE A 548 3.76 17.87 2.43
N SER A 549 4.17 16.61 2.55
CA SER A 549 3.56 15.67 3.49
C SER A 549 3.93 15.95 4.95
N GLU A 550 5.16 16.35 5.23
CA GLU A 550 5.60 16.77 6.57
C GLU A 550 4.90 18.07 7.01
N ASP A 551 4.76 19.05 6.11
CA ASP A 551 4.02 20.28 6.40
C ASP A 551 2.53 20.00 6.69
N LEU A 552 1.88 19.11 5.90
CA LEU A 552 0.50 18.71 6.14
C LEU A 552 0.33 18.05 7.52
N LEU A 553 1.21 17.10 7.85
CA LEU A 553 1.20 16.40 9.13
C LEU A 553 1.34 17.37 10.31
N GLN A 554 2.24 18.35 10.20
CA GLN A 554 2.46 19.36 11.23
C GLN A 554 1.23 20.26 11.43
N ARG A 555 0.55 20.65 10.36
CA ARG A 555 -0.66 21.50 10.45
C ARG A 555 -1.84 20.81 11.11
N TYR A 556 -1.94 19.50 10.99
CA TYR A 556 -2.99 18.71 11.63
C TYR A 556 -2.61 18.18 13.02
N GLU A 557 -1.45 18.53 13.58
CA GLU A 557 -0.99 18.04 14.89
C GLU A 557 -1.96 18.36 16.05
N ILE A 558 -2.65 19.49 15.96
CA ILE A 558 -3.58 19.97 17.01
C ILE A 558 -5.05 19.96 16.55
N ALA A 559 -5.34 19.37 15.38
CA ALA A 559 -6.70 19.33 14.87
C ALA A 559 -7.57 18.43 15.77
N PRO A 560 -8.70 18.93 16.29
CA PRO A 560 -9.55 18.14 17.17
C PRO A 560 -10.23 17.01 16.39
N LEU A 561 -10.35 15.82 16.97
CA LEU A 561 -10.98 14.62 16.44
C LEU A 561 -10.34 14.00 15.17
N LEU A 562 -9.50 14.73 14.46
CA LEU A 562 -8.80 14.24 13.28
C LEU A 562 -7.41 13.73 13.68
N ASP A 563 -7.08 12.48 13.33
CA ASP A 563 -5.72 11.96 13.50
C ASP A 563 -4.83 12.48 12.34
N LYS A 564 -3.75 13.20 12.68
CA LYS A 564 -2.81 13.74 11.69
C LYS A 564 -2.26 12.66 10.74
N TYR A 565 -2.14 11.42 11.20
CA TYR A 565 -1.65 10.30 10.38
C TYR A 565 -2.70 9.81 9.39
N ASP A 566 -4.00 9.89 9.70
CA ASP A 566 -5.06 9.57 8.74
C ASP A 566 -5.09 10.61 7.61
N ILE A 567 -4.94 11.91 7.91
CA ILE A 567 -4.82 12.96 6.90
C ILE A 567 -3.56 12.79 6.05
N TYR A 568 -2.43 12.46 6.69
CA TYR A 568 -1.19 12.12 5.98
C TYR A 568 -1.40 10.95 5.00
N GLN A 569 -2.13 9.91 5.39
CA GLN A 569 -2.42 8.77 4.51
C GLN A 569 -3.26 9.17 3.29
N ILE A 570 -4.23 10.07 3.44
CA ILE A 570 -5.03 10.59 2.32
C ILE A 570 -4.12 11.19 1.24
N LEU A 571 -3.15 12.01 1.65
CA LEU A 571 -2.19 12.57 0.70
C LEU A 571 -1.30 11.48 0.07
N MET A 572 -0.81 10.52 0.86
CA MET A 572 0.07 9.46 0.37
C MET A 572 -0.64 8.49 -0.58
N ASP A 573 -1.91 8.20 -0.35
CA ASP A 573 -2.72 7.40 -1.26
C ASP A 573 -2.92 8.13 -2.60
N TYR A 574 -3.33 9.40 -2.55
CA TYR A 574 -3.50 10.19 -3.75
C TYR A 574 -2.18 10.40 -4.52
N TRP A 575 -1.06 10.57 -3.78
CA TRP A 575 0.27 10.62 -4.38
C TRP A 575 0.57 9.35 -5.18
N SER A 576 0.37 8.20 -4.58
CA SER A 576 0.67 6.91 -5.23
C SER A 576 -0.27 6.56 -6.38
N GLU A 577 -1.52 7.04 -6.35
CA GLU A 577 -2.54 6.77 -7.35
C GLU A 577 -2.39 7.62 -8.62
N SER A 578 -2.04 8.91 -8.47
CA SER A 578 -2.09 9.87 -9.57
C SER A 578 -1.03 10.97 -9.48
N LEU A 579 -0.91 11.65 -8.34
CA LEU A 579 -0.14 12.89 -8.24
C LEU A 579 1.36 12.69 -8.54
N GLN A 580 1.94 11.54 -8.18
CA GLN A 580 3.33 11.19 -8.47
C GLN A 580 3.62 11.18 -9.97
N ASP A 581 2.77 10.50 -10.76
CA ASP A 581 2.95 10.41 -12.21
C ASP A 581 2.75 11.79 -12.88
N ASP A 582 1.80 12.59 -12.39
CA ASP A 582 1.57 13.96 -12.87
C ASP A 582 2.80 14.85 -12.62
N VAL A 583 3.28 14.89 -11.37
CA VAL A 583 4.46 15.70 -10.98
C VAL A 583 5.70 15.22 -11.75
N TYR A 584 5.88 13.91 -11.89
CA TYR A 584 7.00 13.35 -12.64
C TYR A 584 6.97 13.79 -14.11
N ALA A 585 5.82 13.71 -14.78
CA ALA A 585 5.66 14.15 -16.16
C ALA A 585 5.94 15.66 -16.31
N ILE A 586 5.46 16.49 -15.38
CA ILE A 586 5.70 17.94 -15.39
C ILE A 586 7.18 18.24 -15.16
N SER A 587 7.83 17.56 -14.21
CA SER A 587 9.26 17.76 -13.91
C SER A 587 10.19 17.34 -15.06
N GLN A 588 9.76 16.44 -15.92
CA GLN A 588 10.54 16.01 -17.10
C GLN A 588 10.22 16.83 -18.36
N ASP A 589 8.95 16.95 -18.70
CA ASP A 589 8.49 17.50 -19.98
C ASP A 589 7.93 18.94 -19.86
N GLY A 590 7.66 19.42 -18.65
CA GLY A 590 7.03 20.71 -18.34
C GLY A 590 5.50 20.66 -18.45
N TRP A 591 4.83 21.74 -18.02
CA TRP A 591 3.37 21.81 -17.91
C TRP A 591 2.62 21.51 -19.22
N GLN A 592 3.23 21.79 -20.37
CA GLN A 592 2.61 21.54 -21.68
C GLN A 592 2.26 20.06 -21.96
N VAL A 593 2.84 19.14 -21.19
CA VAL A 593 2.47 17.70 -21.27
C VAL A 593 0.99 17.48 -20.89
N GLY A 594 0.40 18.35 -20.07
CA GLY A 594 -1.01 18.29 -19.69
C GLY A 594 -1.99 18.40 -20.84
N ALA A 595 -1.63 19.13 -21.90
CA ALA A 595 -2.44 19.29 -23.11
C ALA A 595 -2.23 18.18 -24.16
N GLN A 596 -1.39 17.17 -23.88
CA GLN A 596 -1.06 16.13 -24.86
C GLN A 596 -2.06 14.97 -24.83
N LEU A 597 -2.50 14.60 -26.03
CA LEU A 597 -3.31 13.41 -26.31
C LEU A 597 -2.45 12.37 -27.04
N ARG A 598 -2.16 11.26 -26.39
CA ARG A 598 -1.40 10.13 -26.96
C ARG A 598 -2.32 9.24 -27.78
N LYS A 599 -1.93 9.00 -29.04
CA LYS A 599 -2.64 8.07 -29.90
C LYS A 599 -2.31 6.61 -29.48
N LEU A 600 -3.35 5.83 -29.19
CA LEU A 600 -3.20 4.41 -28.89
C LEU A 600 -3.12 3.61 -30.19
N VAL A 601 -1.95 2.97 -30.41
CA VAL A 601 -1.70 2.11 -31.57
C VAL A 601 -1.61 0.67 -31.11
N VAL A 602 -2.37 -0.22 -31.77
CA VAL A 602 -2.38 -1.67 -31.48
C VAL A 602 -1.70 -2.40 -32.63
N ALA A 603 -0.71 -3.21 -32.32
CA ALA A 603 -0.10 -4.08 -33.32
C ALA A 603 -1.13 -5.14 -33.78
N LYS A 604 -0.99 -5.63 -35.03
CA LYS A 604 -1.92 -6.59 -35.62
C LYS A 604 -1.93 -7.90 -34.82
N GLY A 605 -3.05 -8.20 -34.16
CA GLY A 605 -3.24 -9.42 -33.35
C GLY A 605 -3.08 -9.22 -31.84
N GLU A 606 -2.74 -8.02 -31.38
CA GLU A 606 -2.69 -7.66 -29.95
C GLU A 606 -3.99 -6.99 -29.49
N LYS A 607 -4.25 -7.05 -28.18
CA LYS A 607 -5.34 -6.31 -27.54
C LYS A 607 -4.81 -4.96 -27.06
N LEU A 608 -5.69 -3.97 -27.02
CA LEU A 608 -5.38 -2.68 -26.43
C LEU A 608 -5.02 -2.88 -24.94
N LYS A 609 -3.89 -2.31 -24.51
CA LYS A 609 -3.40 -2.43 -23.12
C LYS A 609 -4.05 -1.43 -22.17
N GLU A 610 -4.53 -0.31 -22.71
CA GLU A 610 -5.14 0.80 -21.97
C GLU A 610 -6.51 1.14 -22.55
N GLU A 611 -7.46 1.52 -21.69
CA GLU A 611 -8.75 2.04 -22.17
C GLU A 611 -8.59 3.46 -22.72
N PRO A 612 -9.17 3.77 -23.91
CA PRO A 612 -9.09 5.11 -24.48
C PRO A 612 -10.01 6.07 -23.72
N ASP A 613 -9.53 7.29 -23.52
CA ASP A 613 -10.36 8.38 -22.95
C ASP A 613 -11.22 9.06 -24.03
N LEU A 614 -10.75 9.10 -25.28
CA LEU A 614 -11.50 9.67 -26.42
C LEU A 614 -11.37 8.78 -27.67
N ILE A 615 -12.46 8.69 -28.44
CA ILE A 615 -12.48 7.97 -29.72
C ILE A 615 -12.95 8.93 -30.83
N ILE A 616 -12.02 9.46 -31.61
CA ILE A 616 -12.30 10.42 -32.68
C ILE A 616 -12.03 9.76 -34.04
N ASN A 617 -13.04 9.69 -34.89
CA ASN A 617 -12.94 9.07 -36.23
C ASN A 617 -12.34 7.65 -36.19
N LYS A 618 -12.72 6.84 -35.19
CA LYS A 618 -12.22 5.46 -34.93
C LYS A 618 -10.76 5.41 -34.43
N VAL A 619 -10.09 6.52 -34.25
CA VAL A 619 -8.77 6.61 -33.63
C VAL A 619 -8.96 6.80 -32.13
N LYS A 620 -8.24 6.00 -31.35
CA LYS A 620 -8.30 5.98 -29.90
C LYS A 620 -7.19 6.85 -29.32
N TYR A 621 -7.53 7.69 -28.36
CA TYR A 621 -6.61 8.61 -27.70
C TYR A 621 -6.66 8.43 -26.20
N LYS A 622 -5.51 8.61 -25.54
CA LYS A 622 -5.33 8.67 -24.08
C LYS A 622 -4.84 10.06 -23.71
N ALA A 623 -5.47 10.68 -22.74
CA ALA A 623 -5.00 11.92 -22.14
C ALA A 623 -3.83 11.62 -21.18
N GLU A 624 -2.78 12.43 -21.21
CA GLU A 624 -1.61 12.17 -20.38
C GLU A 624 -1.84 12.58 -18.93
N LEU A 625 -2.28 13.82 -18.66
CA LEU A 625 -2.48 14.31 -17.29
C LEU A 625 -3.90 14.81 -17.02
N ILE A 626 -4.53 15.46 -18.00
CA ILE A 626 -5.85 16.06 -17.84
C ILE A 626 -6.91 15.13 -18.43
N PRO A 627 -7.71 14.42 -17.62
CA PRO A 627 -8.83 13.62 -18.12
C PRO A 627 -9.86 14.50 -18.84
N PRO A 628 -10.54 14.00 -19.90
CA PRO A 628 -11.60 14.74 -20.59
C PRO A 628 -12.69 15.30 -19.69
N ALA A 629 -13.04 14.58 -18.62
CA ALA A 629 -14.06 15.01 -17.67
C ALA A 629 -13.77 16.42 -17.09
N LEU A 630 -12.52 16.73 -16.72
CA LEU A 630 -12.18 18.05 -16.19
C LEU A 630 -12.39 19.19 -17.20
N ILE A 631 -12.15 18.91 -18.49
CA ILE A 631 -12.42 19.89 -19.56
C ILE A 631 -13.92 20.04 -19.75
N ILE A 632 -14.68 18.94 -19.69
CA ILE A 632 -16.13 18.92 -19.79
C ILE A 632 -16.73 19.74 -18.63
N ASP A 633 -16.38 19.44 -17.42
CA ASP A 633 -16.92 20.07 -16.23
C ASP A 633 -16.69 21.58 -16.22
N ARG A 634 -15.52 22.03 -16.69
CA ARG A 634 -15.17 23.45 -16.67
C ARG A 634 -15.70 24.23 -17.88
N TYR A 635 -15.71 23.62 -19.06
CA TYR A 635 -15.94 24.36 -20.31
C TYR A 635 -17.17 23.91 -21.10
N TYR A 636 -17.74 22.73 -20.78
CA TYR A 636 -18.84 22.10 -21.54
C TYR A 636 -19.91 21.50 -20.59
N SER A 637 -20.10 22.12 -19.42
CA SER A 637 -21.08 21.65 -18.43
C SER A 637 -22.52 21.67 -18.94
N ASP A 638 -22.87 22.66 -19.80
CA ASP A 638 -24.21 22.77 -20.40
C ASP A 638 -24.46 21.65 -21.42
N GLU A 639 -23.44 21.31 -22.24
CA GLU A 639 -23.50 20.21 -23.18
C GLU A 639 -23.60 18.86 -22.48
N GLN A 640 -22.88 18.67 -21.37
CA GLN A 640 -22.98 17.46 -20.53
C GLN A 640 -24.38 17.37 -19.92
N ALA A 641 -24.91 18.43 -19.35
CA ALA A 641 -26.26 18.45 -18.80
C ALA A 641 -27.33 18.10 -19.86
N HIS A 642 -27.12 18.53 -21.11
CA HIS A 642 -28.00 18.14 -22.21
C HIS A 642 -27.90 16.64 -22.53
N ILE A 643 -26.69 16.06 -22.50
CA ILE A 643 -26.47 14.61 -22.70
C ILE A 643 -27.12 13.81 -21.56
N ASP A 644 -26.99 14.27 -20.32
CA ASP A 644 -27.61 13.62 -19.16
C ASP A 644 -29.13 13.63 -19.25
N ALA A 645 -29.71 14.72 -19.74
CA ALA A 645 -31.16 14.81 -20.00
C ALA A 645 -31.62 13.84 -21.11
N LEU A 646 -30.83 13.70 -22.18
CA LEU A 646 -31.12 12.73 -23.27
C LEU A 646 -30.97 11.28 -22.77
N GLN A 647 -30.01 11.00 -21.89
CA GLN A 647 -29.86 9.70 -21.25
C GLN A 647 -31.07 9.37 -20.36
N ALA A 648 -31.53 10.32 -19.53
CA ALA A 648 -32.71 10.16 -18.69
C ALA A 648 -34.00 9.94 -19.51
N GLU A 649 -34.12 10.61 -20.68
CA GLU A 649 -35.23 10.38 -21.63
C GLU A 649 -35.17 8.95 -22.21
N LEU A 650 -33.99 8.48 -22.61
CA LEU A 650 -33.76 7.12 -23.11
C LEU A 650 -34.09 6.06 -22.03
N ASP A 651 -33.68 6.29 -20.79
CA ASP A 651 -33.95 5.39 -19.68
C ASP A 651 -35.47 5.30 -19.39
N THR A 652 -36.17 6.44 -19.49
CA THR A 652 -37.63 6.50 -19.36
C THR A 652 -38.32 5.70 -20.45
N ILE A 653 -37.88 5.83 -21.70
CA ILE A 653 -38.44 5.09 -22.86
C ILE A 653 -38.18 3.57 -22.65
N SER A 654 -36.97 3.21 -22.22
CA SER A 654 -36.58 1.80 -21.98
C SER A 654 -37.38 1.18 -20.84
N SER A 655 -37.67 1.92 -19.76
CA SER A 655 -38.56 1.50 -18.68
C SER A 655 -39.99 1.30 -19.19
N THR A 656 -40.51 2.25 -19.99
CA THR A 656 -41.83 2.14 -20.60
C THR A 656 -41.97 0.90 -21.49
N ILE A 657 -40.90 0.55 -22.22
CA ILE A 657 -40.87 -0.69 -23.02
C ILE A 657 -40.93 -1.93 -22.11
N ALA A 658 -40.14 -1.92 -21.02
CA ALA A 658 -40.11 -3.03 -20.07
C ALA A 658 -41.48 -3.25 -19.40
N ASP A 659 -42.10 -2.15 -18.90
CA ASP A 659 -43.42 -2.18 -18.27
C ASP A 659 -44.48 -2.66 -19.23
N TYR A 660 -44.46 -2.21 -20.49
CA TYR A 660 -45.39 -2.61 -21.52
C TYR A 660 -45.23 -4.10 -21.91
N VAL A 661 -44.00 -4.57 -21.96
CA VAL A 661 -43.71 -5.99 -22.21
C VAL A 661 -44.10 -6.85 -21.00
N GLU A 662 -43.94 -6.37 -19.79
CA GLU A 662 -44.37 -7.06 -18.57
C GLU A 662 -45.90 -7.18 -18.52
N GLU A 663 -46.63 -6.12 -18.92
CA GLU A 663 -48.09 -6.10 -18.90
C GLU A 663 -48.72 -6.99 -19.99
N HIS A 664 -48.08 -7.12 -21.16
CA HIS A 664 -48.69 -7.74 -22.35
C HIS A 664 -47.94 -8.97 -22.90
N GLY A 665 -46.79 -9.34 -22.32
CA GLY A 665 -45.85 -10.33 -22.85
C GLY A 665 -46.00 -11.76 -22.26
N ASP A 666 -46.87 -11.95 -21.28
CA ASP A 666 -47.16 -13.26 -20.66
C ASP A 666 -47.77 -14.26 -21.65
N GLU A 667 -47.82 -15.56 -21.33
CA GLU A 667 -48.28 -16.63 -22.18
C GLU A 667 -49.72 -16.40 -22.67
N GLU A 668 -50.56 -15.68 -21.95
CA GLU A 668 -51.92 -15.28 -22.31
C GLU A 668 -52.04 -13.83 -22.77
N GLY A 669 -50.91 -13.08 -22.83
CA GLY A 669 -50.88 -11.68 -23.20
C GLY A 669 -50.89 -11.43 -24.70
N LEU A 670 -51.23 -10.17 -25.08
CA LEU A 670 -51.36 -9.74 -26.47
C LEU A 670 -50.06 -9.83 -27.29
N LEU A 671 -48.91 -9.94 -26.62
CA LEU A 671 -47.58 -10.03 -27.23
C LEU A 671 -46.95 -11.43 -27.15
N ALA A 672 -47.64 -12.41 -26.58
CA ALA A 672 -47.10 -13.74 -26.30
C ALA A 672 -46.35 -14.37 -27.48
N ASP A 673 -46.96 -14.34 -28.65
CA ASP A 673 -46.43 -14.92 -29.90
C ASP A 673 -45.38 -14.04 -30.61
N ALA A 674 -45.05 -12.87 -30.07
CA ALA A 674 -44.08 -11.93 -30.67
C ALA A 674 -42.68 -12.08 -30.09
N ALA A 675 -42.49 -12.95 -29.06
CA ALA A 675 -41.18 -13.24 -28.49
C ALA A 675 -40.29 -13.99 -29.49
N ASN A 676 -38.97 -13.74 -29.44
CA ASN A 676 -38.00 -14.51 -30.20
C ASN A 676 -37.69 -15.86 -29.50
N GLU A 677 -36.89 -16.73 -30.14
CA GLU A 677 -36.47 -18.04 -29.60
C GLU A 677 -35.83 -17.99 -28.18
N LYS A 678 -35.40 -16.81 -27.74
CA LYS A 678 -34.82 -16.59 -26.40
C LYS A 678 -35.82 -16.00 -25.40
N GLY A 679 -37.10 -15.85 -25.78
CA GLY A 679 -38.12 -15.26 -24.94
C GLY A 679 -38.08 -13.75 -24.83
N SER A 680 -37.28 -13.04 -25.66
CA SER A 680 -37.16 -11.58 -25.65
C SER A 680 -37.85 -10.93 -26.87
N PHE A 681 -38.29 -9.71 -26.71
CA PHE A 681 -38.95 -8.92 -27.75
C PHE A 681 -37.93 -7.98 -28.45
N ASN A 682 -37.98 -7.97 -29.78
CA ASN A 682 -37.20 -7.05 -30.57
C ASN A 682 -37.95 -6.63 -31.84
N LYS A 683 -37.49 -5.54 -32.47
CA LYS A 683 -38.18 -4.98 -33.67
C LYS A 683 -38.39 -6.01 -34.77
N SER A 684 -37.49 -6.98 -34.95
CA SER A 684 -37.60 -8.04 -35.97
C SER A 684 -38.70 -9.08 -35.65
N SER A 685 -38.70 -9.58 -34.40
CA SER A 685 -39.68 -10.60 -33.97
C SER A 685 -41.09 -10.01 -33.94
N VAL A 686 -41.26 -8.78 -33.42
CA VAL A 686 -42.56 -8.08 -33.38
C VAL A 686 -43.09 -7.78 -34.79
N ASN A 687 -42.22 -7.30 -35.72
CA ASN A 687 -42.62 -7.12 -37.10
C ASN A 687 -43.00 -8.41 -37.84
N ALA A 688 -42.34 -9.53 -37.51
CA ALA A 688 -42.68 -10.84 -38.08
C ALA A 688 -44.07 -11.29 -37.62
N ARG A 689 -44.40 -11.12 -36.34
CA ARG A 689 -45.71 -11.48 -35.77
C ARG A 689 -46.81 -10.54 -36.32
N LEU A 690 -46.53 -9.23 -36.39
CA LEU A 690 -47.50 -8.25 -36.92
C LEU A 690 -48.02 -8.61 -38.35
N LYS A 691 -47.18 -9.24 -39.17
CA LYS A 691 -47.58 -9.70 -40.52
C LYS A 691 -48.52 -10.90 -40.49
N LEU A 692 -48.60 -11.65 -39.43
CA LEU A 692 -49.36 -12.87 -39.23
C LEU A 692 -50.60 -12.64 -38.35
N ALA A 693 -50.60 -11.58 -37.55
CA ALA A 693 -51.67 -11.25 -36.63
C ALA A 693 -52.96 -10.91 -37.36
N THR A 694 -54.07 -11.41 -36.85
CA THR A 694 -55.43 -11.14 -37.40
C THR A 694 -56.34 -10.51 -36.36
N ASP A 695 -56.02 -10.60 -35.10
CA ASP A 695 -56.73 -9.97 -33.99
C ASP A 695 -56.46 -8.46 -33.93
N SER A 696 -57.50 -7.64 -33.74
CA SER A 696 -57.39 -6.19 -33.73
C SER A 696 -56.59 -5.68 -32.55
N ASP A 697 -56.80 -6.27 -31.38
CA ASP A 697 -56.18 -5.81 -30.15
C ASP A 697 -54.68 -6.20 -30.11
N GLU A 698 -54.36 -7.43 -30.60
CA GLU A 698 -53.01 -7.86 -30.83
C GLU A 698 -52.24 -6.92 -31.81
N ILE A 699 -52.86 -6.60 -32.93
CA ILE A 699 -52.28 -5.69 -33.95
C ILE A 699 -52.00 -4.32 -33.37
N GLU A 700 -52.86 -3.78 -32.53
CA GLU A 700 -52.68 -2.50 -31.86
C GLU A 700 -51.53 -2.56 -30.86
N ALA A 701 -51.46 -3.61 -30.00
CA ALA A 701 -50.38 -3.82 -29.06
C ALA A 701 -48.99 -3.97 -29.74
N LEU A 702 -48.92 -4.72 -30.84
CA LEU A 702 -47.70 -4.89 -31.62
C LEU A 702 -47.23 -3.58 -32.25
N LYS A 703 -48.16 -2.76 -32.79
CA LYS A 703 -47.84 -1.42 -33.34
C LYS A 703 -47.34 -0.46 -32.27
N GLN A 704 -47.97 -0.51 -31.10
CA GLN A 704 -47.54 0.32 -29.98
C GLN A 704 -46.11 -0.02 -29.52
N LEU A 705 -45.81 -1.32 -29.39
CA LEU A 705 -44.46 -1.75 -29.04
C LEU A 705 -43.43 -1.38 -30.12
N LEU A 706 -43.79 -1.48 -31.40
CA LEU A 706 -42.91 -1.02 -32.47
C LEU A 706 -42.68 0.49 -32.43
N ALA A 707 -43.70 1.29 -32.08
CA ALA A 707 -43.56 2.74 -31.92
C ALA A 707 -42.58 3.07 -30.77
N TYR A 708 -42.66 2.33 -29.65
CA TYR A 708 -41.68 2.48 -28.56
C TYR A 708 -40.27 2.09 -28.99
N PHE A 709 -40.05 1.00 -29.73
CA PHE A 709 -38.74 0.66 -30.29
C PHE A 709 -38.20 1.73 -31.28
N GLU A 710 -39.07 2.42 -32.01
CA GLU A 710 -38.65 3.53 -32.88
C GLU A 710 -38.24 4.76 -32.08
N LEU A 711 -38.99 5.10 -31.02
CA LEU A 711 -38.62 6.15 -30.08
C LEU A 711 -37.27 5.86 -29.43
N GLU A 712 -37.09 4.64 -28.92
CA GLU A 712 -35.82 4.19 -28.29
C GLU A 712 -34.65 4.28 -29.29
N ALA A 713 -34.82 3.80 -30.51
CA ALA A 713 -33.77 3.87 -31.52
C ALA A 713 -33.40 5.33 -31.91
N ASN A 714 -34.43 6.21 -31.99
CA ASN A 714 -34.19 7.64 -32.26
C ASN A 714 -33.48 8.32 -31.08
N ALA A 715 -33.93 8.05 -29.83
CA ALA A 715 -33.27 8.59 -28.63
C ALA A 715 -31.82 8.14 -28.53
N LYS A 716 -31.52 6.85 -28.76
CA LYS A 716 -30.14 6.33 -28.84
C LYS A 716 -29.29 7.01 -29.90
N LYS A 717 -29.88 7.35 -31.05
CA LYS A 717 -29.19 8.04 -32.14
C LYS A 717 -28.85 9.47 -31.74
N VAL A 718 -29.82 10.23 -31.19
CA VAL A 718 -29.64 11.63 -30.78
C VAL A 718 -28.60 11.69 -29.65
N LEU A 719 -28.70 10.84 -28.66
CA LEU A 719 -27.73 10.74 -27.57
C LEU A 719 -26.32 10.50 -28.11
N LYS A 720 -26.16 9.54 -29.01
CA LYS A 720 -24.87 9.21 -29.61
C LYS A 720 -24.28 10.40 -30.41
N GLU A 721 -25.11 11.09 -31.19
CA GLU A 721 -24.69 12.29 -31.97
C GLU A 721 -24.27 13.44 -31.04
N ALA A 722 -24.98 13.63 -29.92
CA ALA A 722 -24.61 14.61 -28.90
C ALA A 722 -23.24 14.25 -28.25
N GLN A 723 -23.05 12.97 -27.85
CA GLN A 723 -21.78 12.50 -27.26
C GLN A 723 -20.61 12.64 -28.24
N GLU A 724 -20.77 12.23 -29.51
CA GLU A 724 -19.74 12.37 -30.54
C GLU A 724 -19.37 13.84 -30.80
N THR A 725 -20.35 14.74 -30.67
CA THR A 725 -20.15 16.19 -30.83
C THR A 725 -19.34 16.75 -29.66
N LEU A 726 -19.69 16.35 -28.43
CA LEU A 726 -18.97 16.77 -27.24
C LEU A 726 -17.53 16.21 -27.26
N ASP A 727 -17.36 14.93 -27.55
CA ASP A 727 -16.03 14.32 -27.65
C ASP A 727 -15.13 15.04 -28.65
N LEU A 728 -15.68 15.43 -29.80
CA LEU A 728 -14.96 16.21 -30.82
C LEU A 728 -14.64 17.64 -30.35
N ALA A 729 -15.53 18.30 -29.62
CA ALA A 729 -15.30 19.62 -29.05
C ALA A 729 -14.17 19.57 -28.03
N VAL A 730 -14.20 18.60 -27.10
CA VAL A 730 -13.16 18.34 -26.09
C VAL A 730 -11.81 18.04 -26.76
N PHE A 731 -11.78 17.15 -27.77
CA PHE A 731 -10.57 16.85 -28.52
C PHE A 731 -9.93 18.10 -29.15
N LYS A 732 -10.74 19.00 -29.69
CA LYS A 732 -10.27 20.27 -30.26
C LYS A 732 -9.85 21.29 -29.23
N HIS A 733 -10.31 21.14 -27.98
CA HIS A 733 -9.99 22.06 -26.89
C HIS A 733 -8.56 21.85 -26.39
N TYR A 734 -8.08 20.59 -26.29
CA TYR A 734 -6.73 20.26 -25.77
C TYR A 734 -5.61 21.12 -26.40
N PRO A 735 -5.49 21.26 -27.74
CA PRO A 735 -4.43 22.08 -28.33
C PRO A 735 -4.56 23.59 -28.06
N THR A 736 -5.67 24.03 -27.52
CA THR A 736 -5.92 25.47 -27.22
C THR A 736 -5.57 25.83 -25.77
N LEU A 737 -5.31 24.81 -24.92
CA LEU A 737 -4.94 25.03 -23.54
C LEU A 737 -3.55 25.67 -23.44
N ASP A 738 -3.50 26.85 -22.85
CA ASP A 738 -2.27 27.50 -22.43
C ASP A 738 -1.79 26.98 -21.06
N GLU A 739 -0.60 27.36 -20.63
CA GLU A 739 -0.03 26.90 -19.35
C GLU A 739 -0.91 27.30 -18.13
N ALA A 740 -1.54 28.47 -18.19
CA ALA A 740 -2.41 28.93 -17.10
C ALA A 740 -3.67 28.05 -16.99
N ALA A 741 -4.30 27.73 -18.11
CA ALA A 741 -5.46 26.82 -18.15
C ALA A 741 -5.08 25.39 -17.70
N ILE A 742 -3.91 24.88 -18.12
CA ILE A 742 -3.39 23.57 -17.69
C ILE A 742 -3.20 23.56 -16.18
N LYS A 743 -2.55 24.60 -15.60
CA LYS A 743 -2.36 24.73 -14.16
C LYS A 743 -3.67 24.76 -13.40
N THR A 744 -4.66 25.51 -13.87
CA THR A 744 -5.99 25.56 -13.25
C THR A 744 -6.66 24.18 -13.23
N LEU A 745 -6.70 23.50 -14.37
CA LEU A 745 -7.31 22.16 -14.48
C LEU A 745 -6.62 21.11 -13.62
N LEU A 746 -5.29 21.14 -13.53
CA LEU A 746 -4.54 20.16 -12.72
C LEU A 746 -4.54 20.52 -11.23
N ILE A 747 -4.21 21.77 -10.89
CA ILE A 747 -4.00 22.18 -9.51
C ILE A 747 -5.35 22.33 -8.78
N GLU A 748 -6.30 23.07 -9.37
CA GLU A 748 -7.57 23.38 -8.71
C GLU A 748 -8.59 22.25 -8.92
N ASP A 749 -8.85 21.86 -10.18
CA ASP A 749 -9.95 20.96 -10.48
C ASP A 749 -9.61 19.49 -10.25
N LYS A 750 -8.33 19.08 -10.41
CA LYS A 750 -7.91 17.69 -10.20
C LYS A 750 -7.36 17.48 -8.78
N TRP A 751 -6.26 18.15 -8.43
CA TRP A 751 -5.52 17.83 -7.21
C TRP A 751 -6.20 18.39 -5.95
N HIS A 752 -6.51 19.69 -5.93
CA HIS A 752 -7.17 20.33 -4.79
C HIS A 752 -8.53 19.71 -4.51
N ALA A 753 -9.40 19.66 -5.53
CA ALA A 753 -10.76 19.14 -5.37
C ALA A 753 -10.77 17.68 -4.88
N THR A 754 -9.86 16.83 -5.39
CA THR A 754 -9.77 15.43 -4.96
C THR A 754 -9.30 15.32 -3.51
N LEU A 755 -8.24 16.04 -3.12
CA LEU A 755 -7.72 15.98 -1.75
C LEU A 755 -8.71 16.56 -0.74
N GLN A 756 -9.34 17.71 -1.07
CA GLN A 756 -10.37 18.29 -0.24
C GLN A 756 -11.54 17.33 -0.01
N GLY A 757 -12.07 16.74 -1.08
CA GLY A 757 -13.16 15.78 -1.00
C GLY A 757 -12.83 14.59 -0.11
N ARG A 758 -11.60 14.03 -0.22
CA ARG A 758 -11.15 12.92 0.64
C ARG A 758 -11.02 13.32 2.13
N ILE A 759 -10.66 14.56 2.42
CA ILE A 759 -10.61 15.06 3.80
C ILE A 759 -12.04 15.28 4.32
N GLU A 760 -12.95 15.77 3.48
CA GLU A 760 -14.38 15.90 3.82
C GLU A 760 -15.00 14.52 4.10
N ASP A 761 -14.67 13.49 3.30
CA ASP A 761 -15.07 12.10 3.56
C ASP A 761 -14.56 11.59 4.91
N GLU A 762 -13.33 11.95 5.30
CA GLU A 762 -12.76 11.58 6.61
C GLU A 762 -13.49 12.26 7.76
N ILE A 763 -13.87 13.53 7.62
CA ILE A 763 -14.70 14.26 8.58
C ILE A 763 -16.07 13.57 8.70
N GLU A 764 -16.68 13.18 7.59
CA GLU A 764 -17.95 12.44 7.61
C GLU A 764 -17.80 11.05 8.24
N ARG A 765 -16.69 10.35 8.05
CA ARG A 765 -16.39 9.06 8.68
C ARG A 765 -16.37 9.17 10.21
N ILE A 766 -15.71 10.19 10.75
CA ILE A 766 -15.67 10.45 12.19
C ILE A 766 -17.07 10.71 12.73
N THR A 767 -17.87 11.47 11.99
CA THR A 767 -19.27 11.74 12.32
C THR A 767 -20.12 10.46 12.34
N ALA A 768 -19.93 9.62 11.32
CA ALA A 768 -20.62 8.34 11.24
C ALA A 768 -20.24 7.42 12.40
N GLN A 769 -19.00 7.43 12.87
CA GLN A 769 -18.56 6.69 14.05
C GLN A 769 -19.30 7.16 15.32
N LEU A 770 -19.38 8.47 15.54
CA LEU A 770 -20.15 9.03 16.66
C LEU A 770 -21.63 8.64 16.58
N ALA A 771 -22.25 8.84 15.43
CA ALA A 771 -23.67 8.54 15.22
C ALA A 771 -23.99 7.04 15.42
N ASN A 772 -23.14 6.16 14.89
CA ASN A 772 -23.28 4.71 15.06
C ASN A 772 -23.10 4.30 16.52
N ARG A 773 -22.16 4.92 17.24
CA ARG A 773 -21.96 4.59 18.66
C ARG A 773 -23.15 5.04 19.50
N ILE A 774 -23.70 6.22 19.25
CA ILE A 774 -24.90 6.69 19.93
C ILE A 774 -26.09 5.78 19.64
N LYS A 775 -26.27 5.39 18.37
CA LYS A 775 -27.31 4.44 17.95
C LYS A 775 -27.16 3.09 18.65
N GLU A 776 -25.94 2.55 18.73
CA GLU A 776 -25.65 1.30 19.42
C GLU A 776 -26.05 1.37 20.91
N LEU A 777 -25.71 2.48 21.59
CA LEU A 777 -26.07 2.69 23.00
C LEU A 777 -27.58 2.82 23.18
N ASP A 778 -28.26 3.52 22.28
CA ASP A 778 -29.73 3.68 22.32
C ASP A 778 -30.42 2.32 22.11
N GLU A 779 -30.05 1.56 21.08
CA GLU A 779 -30.62 0.24 20.79
C GLU A 779 -30.31 -0.80 21.88
N ARG A 780 -29.12 -0.73 22.50
CA ARG A 780 -28.70 -1.64 23.58
C ARG A 780 -29.65 -1.63 24.78
N TYR A 781 -30.17 -0.46 25.15
CA TYR A 781 -30.99 -0.25 26.33
C TYR A 781 -32.45 0.12 26.02
N ALA A 782 -32.86 0.00 24.72
CA ALA A 782 -34.21 0.39 24.26
C ALA A 782 -35.34 -0.47 24.85
N GLU A 783 -35.08 -1.76 25.06
CA GLU A 783 -36.09 -2.71 25.56
C GLU A 783 -35.74 -3.21 26.97
N PRO A 784 -36.22 -2.55 28.03
CA PRO A 784 -36.02 -3.02 29.38
C PRO A 784 -36.73 -4.35 29.66
N LEU A 785 -36.16 -5.18 30.54
CA LEU A 785 -36.67 -6.53 30.84
C LEU A 785 -38.12 -6.54 31.25
N SER A 786 -38.60 -5.52 32.00
CA SER A 786 -40.01 -5.38 32.40
C SER A 786 -40.94 -5.31 31.19
N GLN A 787 -40.57 -4.55 30.16
CA GLN A 787 -41.38 -4.43 28.94
C GLN A 787 -41.43 -5.75 28.15
N ILE A 788 -40.29 -6.45 28.04
CA ILE A 788 -40.23 -7.76 27.38
C ILE A 788 -41.13 -8.78 28.11
N VAL A 789 -41.11 -8.78 29.46
CA VAL A 789 -41.97 -9.66 30.25
C VAL A 789 -43.46 -9.38 29.99
N ASP A 790 -43.86 -8.10 30.00
CA ASP A 790 -45.26 -7.71 29.74
C ASP A 790 -45.69 -8.11 28.29
N GLU A 791 -44.83 -7.94 27.31
CA GLU A 791 -45.11 -8.37 25.92
C GLU A 791 -45.22 -9.88 25.80
N VAL A 792 -44.36 -10.67 26.46
CA VAL A 792 -44.44 -12.14 26.50
C VAL A 792 -45.76 -12.58 27.14
N GLU A 793 -46.20 -11.95 28.25
CA GLU A 793 -47.48 -12.26 28.86
C GLU A 793 -48.67 -11.93 27.95
N MET A 794 -48.63 -10.77 27.26
CA MET A 794 -49.68 -10.36 26.33
C MET A 794 -49.75 -11.31 25.11
N LEU A 795 -48.59 -11.66 24.53
CA LEU A 795 -48.52 -12.63 23.41
C LEU A 795 -48.97 -14.01 23.85
N GLY A 796 -48.59 -14.45 25.05
CA GLY A 796 -49.04 -15.71 25.64
C GLY A 796 -50.57 -15.77 25.77
N GLN A 797 -51.19 -14.67 26.24
CA GLN A 797 -52.66 -14.55 26.33
C GLN A 797 -53.33 -14.61 24.93
N LYS A 798 -52.72 -13.95 23.91
CA LYS A 798 -53.22 -14.01 22.53
C LYS A 798 -53.14 -15.42 21.95
N VAL A 799 -52.02 -16.11 22.17
CA VAL A 799 -51.87 -17.53 21.72
C VAL A 799 -52.90 -18.41 22.41
N GLN A 800 -53.13 -18.26 23.70
CA GLN A 800 -54.11 -19.04 24.46
C GLN A 800 -55.53 -18.78 23.96
N ALA A 801 -55.89 -17.52 23.66
CA ALA A 801 -57.20 -17.18 23.07
C ALA A 801 -57.38 -17.80 21.66
N HIS A 802 -56.35 -17.82 20.82
CA HIS A 802 -56.37 -18.47 19.52
C HIS A 802 -56.52 -20.01 19.64
N LEU A 803 -55.78 -20.64 20.57
CA LEU A 803 -55.93 -22.08 20.84
C LEU A 803 -57.32 -22.45 21.32
N GLN A 804 -57.95 -21.65 22.21
CA GLN A 804 -59.34 -21.81 22.63
C GLN A 804 -60.29 -21.66 21.47
N ALA A 805 -60.12 -20.66 20.61
CA ALA A 805 -60.94 -20.47 19.41
C ALA A 805 -60.85 -21.64 18.40
N MET A 806 -59.69 -22.31 18.34
CA MET A 806 -59.43 -23.50 17.53
C MET A 806 -59.93 -24.82 18.19
N GLY A 807 -60.40 -24.76 19.47
CA GLY A 807 -60.85 -25.95 20.20
C GLY A 807 -59.73 -26.89 20.63
N VAL A 808 -58.52 -26.42 20.77
CA VAL A 808 -57.33 -27.21 21.08
C VAL A 808 -56.88 -27.04 22.57
N ALA A 809 -57.49 -26.09 23.30
CA ALA A 809 -57.23 -25.86 24.73
C ALA A 809 -58.50 -25.94 25.57
#